data_95dd402034495b05877adc182a4f837f
#
_entry.id   95dd402034495b05877adc182a4f837f
#
_cell.length_a   1.000
_cell.length_b   1.000
_cell.length_c   1.000
_cell.angle_alpha   90.00
_cell.angle_beta   90.00
_cell.angle_gamma   90.00
#
_symmetry.space_group_name_H-M   'P 1'
#
loop_
_entity.id
_entity.type
_entity.pdbx_description
1 polymer ?
#
loop_
_entity_poly.entity_id
_entity_poly.type
_entity_poly.pdbx_seq_one_letter_code
_entity_poly.pdbx_strand_id
1 'polypeptide(L)'
;MKVIIAEKPSVAQGIASVVGARQRKDGYLTGNGYAVTWAFGHLVGLAMPESYGFSGFRREHLPILPQEFRLVPRQVREGKVYKDDPGVVRQLEVLRELFDRCESIIVATDAGREGELIFRYVYNYLGCTKPFVRLWISSLTDKAIREGLRNLREGSLYDNLYLSAKARSEADWLVGINSSQALSLAAGQGVFSLGRVQTPTLAMICSRYRENKQFVPRKYFQIKVSAAKDGIAFSALSRNRFDDLETATAGLREVEDGGMLAVSSVERREAVQEPPLLYDLTALQKEANGKLDFSADKTLTLAQSLYEKKVLSYPRTGSRYISEDVFEEIPSRITLLQQYPRFAAIASALRDTPLNRRPVDDAKVTDHHALLVTENLPEGLSQDEQAIYEMVAARLLEAFSPHCVKEMTEVALSAGGEIFTIKGAVVKSAGWRAVRGEPEEEVEEATLPELQTDETLPLLASETVEKQTKPKPLHTESSLLSAMEHCGREIGDGQLRTAIREAGIGTPATRAAVIETLFARNYIRRDKKNLVPTEKGLAVYDTVKDKKIADVEMTAAWEETLAKIETGEADASSFRRDIEVYTAQIVAELLSATLDVAPSGEQCTCPKCKKSRILFFDKVAKCADVDCGFTLFRNKGGKVLTDKLIVGLVTTGRTPLVKGFRNREGRSFDAALVLNPDFTVGYSFPDRKPQGEKSGRKR
;
A
#
# COMPACT_ATOMS: atom_id res chain seq x y z
N MET A 1 -10.11 42.22 -2.10
CA MET A 1 -10.60 40.84 -1.81
C MET A 1 -9.40 39.93 -1.67
N LYS A 2 -9.36 39.10 -0.61
CA LYS A 2 -8.32 38.08 -0.42
C LYS A 2 -8.82 36.71 -0.94
N VAL A 3 -7.98 35.97 -1.62
CA VAL A 3 -8.30 34.61 -2.07
C VAL A 3 -7.68 33.60 -1.12
N ILE A 4 -8.46 32.62 -0.66
CA ILE A 4 -7.95 31.47 0.11
C ILE A 4 -8.03 30.24 -0.81
N ILE A 5 -6.92 29.56 -1.03
CA ILE A 5 -6.87 28.32 -1.81
C ILE A 5 -6.58 27.13 -0.90
N ALA A 6 -7.54 26.22 -0.79
CA ALA A 6 -7.39 24.95 -0.07
C ALA A 6 -7.03 23.81 -1.04
N GLU A 7 -6.56 22.68 -0.51
CA GLU A 7 -6.23 21.51 -1.34
C GLU A 7 -7.48 20.77 -1.82
N LYS A 8 -8.55 20.77 -0.99
CA LYS A 8 -9.77 19.99 -1.22
C LYS A 8 -11.03 20.82 -1.01
N PRO A 9 -12.13 20.50 -1.73
CA PRO A 9 -13.41 21.21 -1.57
C PRO A 9 -13.96 21.21 -0.15
N SER A 10 -13.80 20.07 0.58
CA SER A 10 -14.27 19.94 1.97
C SER A 10 -13.54 20.88 2.93
N VAL A 11 -12.22 21.01 2.78
CA VAL A 11 -11.38 21.93 3.57
C VAL A 11 -11.77 23.39 3.26
N ALA A 12 -11.96 23.70 1.97
CA ALA A 12 -12.42 25.02 1.55
C ALA A 12 -13.77 25.40 2.18
N GLN A 13 -14.71 24.46 2.26
CA GLN A 13 -16.02 24.68 2.91
C GLN A 13 -15.86 24.96 4.42
N GLY A 14 -15.00 24.21 5.12
CA GLY A 14 -14.69 24.47 6.54
C GLY A 14 -14.13 25.88 6.75
N ILE A 15 -13.09 26.23 5.99
CA ILE A 15 -12.49 27.57 6.07
C ILE A 15 -13.51 28.66 5.71
N ALA A 16 -14.30 28.45 4.65
CA ALA A 16 -15.33 29.41 4.22
C ALA A 16 -16.40 29.67 5.31
N SER A 17 -16.78 28.62 6.05
CA SER A 17 -17.68 28.74 7.20
C SER A 17 -17.09 29.63 8.28
N VAL A 18 -15.82 29.44 8.62
CA VAL A 18 -15.12 30.21 9.66
C VAL A 18 -14.93 31.66 9.29
N VAL A 19 -14.60 31.97 8.01
CA VAL A 19 -14.43 33.35 7.54
C VAL A 19 -15.74 34.02 7.11
N GLY A 20 -16.87 33.29 7.11
CA GLY A 20 -18.19 33.81 6.74
C GLY A 20 -18.40 33.96 5.22
N ALA A 21 -17.65 33.26 4.39
CA ALA A 21 -17.80 33.21 2.93
C ALA A 21 -18.88 32.18 2.54
N ARG A 22 -20.16 32.56 2.66
CA ARG A 22 -21.32 31.65 2.53
C ARG A 22 -21.92 31.57 1.14
N GLN A 23 -21.65 32.55 0.26
CA GLN A 23 -22.22 32.57 -1.08
C GLN A 23 -21.47 31.60 -2.01
N ARG A 24 -22.17 30.56 -2.44
CA ARG A 24 -21.60 29.56 -3.37
C ARG A 24 -21.58 30.11 -4.80
N LYS A 25 -20.46 29.95 -5.45
CA LYS A 25 -20.21 30.20 -6.87
C LYS A 25 -19.66 28.94 -7.52
N ASP A 26 -19.48 28.97 -8.83
CA ASP A 26 -18.82 27.89 -9.53
C ASP A 26 -17.32 27.88 -9.20
N GLY A 27 -16.85 26.77 -8.59
CA GLY A 27 -15.46 26.59 -8.20
C GLY A 27 -14.98 27.35 -6.95
N TYR A 28 -15.84 28.13 -6.25
CA TYR A 28 -15.46 28.85 -5.01
C TYR A 28 -16.66 29.27 -4.16
N LEU A 29 -16.38 29.71 -2.92
CA LEU A 29 -17.34 30.37 -2.03
C LEU A 29 -16.87 31.82 -1.78
N THR A 30 -17.78 32.75 -1.61
CA THR A 30 -17.44 34.18 -1.38
C THR A 30 -18.26 34.83 -0.28
N GLY A 31 -17.69 35.84 0.38
CA GLY A 31 -18.29 36.63 1.45
C GLY A 31 -17.24 37.27 2.34
N ASN A 32 -17.61 38.32 3.08
CA ASN A 32 -16.75 39.04 4.02
C ASN A 32 -15.36 39.44 3.48
N GLY A 33 -15.27 39.80 2.19
CA GLY A 33 -14.01 40.19 1.56
C GLY A 33 -13.10 39.01 1.16
N TYR A 34 -13.58 37.77 1.30
CA TYR A 34 -12.87 36.55 0.92
C TYR A 34 -13.52 35.88 -0.29
N ALA A 35 -12.68 35.22 -1.09
CA ALA A 35 -13.07 34.17 -2.00
C ALA A 35 -12.29 32.88 -1.62
N VAL A 36 -13.00 31.83 -1.23
CA VAL A 36 -12.41 30.54 -0.79
C VAL A 36 -12.60 29.54 -1.90
N THR A 37 -11.51 29.09 -2.48
CA THR A 37 -11.46 28.16 -3.60
C THR A 37 -10.62 26.93 -3.24
N TRP A 38 -10.46 25.99 -4.16
CA TRP A 38 -9.76 24.71 -3.91
C TRP A 38 -9.05 24.17 -5.14
N ALA A 39 -8.09 23.30 -4.90
CA ALA A 39 -7.59 22.34 -5.86
C ALA A 39 -8.37 21.00 -5.75
N PHE A 40 -8.06 20.04 -6.61
CA PHE A 40 -8.49 18.63 -6.50
C PHE A 40 -7.26 17.74 -6.35
N GLY A 41 -6.37 18.06 -5.40
CA GLY A 41 -5.00 17.60 -5.39
C GLY A 41 -4.20 18.27 -6.53
N HIS A 42 -3.32 17.55 -7.21
CA HIS A 42 -2.56 18.11 -8.33
C HIS A 42 -3.44 18.47 -9.52
N LEU A 43 -3.63 19.76 -9.78
CA LEU A 43 -4.25 20.28 -11.01
C LEU A 43 -3.22 20.38 -12.14
N VAL A 44 -1.98 20.63 -11.79
CA VAL A 44 -0.86 20.84 -12.70
C VAL A 44 0.27 19.85 -12.36
N GLY A 45 0.94 19.32 -13.38
CA GLY A 45 2.06 18.39 -13.22
C GLY A 45 3.13 18.60 -14.28
N LEU A 46 4.19 17.78 -14.20
CA LEU A 46 5.26 17.81 -15.20
C LEU A 46 4.79 17.20 -16.51
N ALA A 47 5.14 17.83 -17.63
CA ALA A 47 4.85 17.36 -18.97
C ALA A 47 5.54 16.03 -19.27
N MET A 48 4.93 15.19 -20.09
CA MET A 48 5.46 13.93 -20.56
C MET A 48 6.48 14.13 -21.71
N PRO A 49 7.30 13.12 -22.05
CA PRO A 49 8.35 13.22 -23.10
C PRO A 49 7.88 13.78 -24.43
N GLU A 50 6.64 13.50 -24.82
CA GLU A 50 6.05 13.98 -26.07
C GLU A 50 6.04 15.51 -26.18
N SER A 51 5.86 16.20 -25.07
CA SER A 51 5.87 17.67 -24.98
C SER A 51 7.26 18.27 -25.24
N TYR A 52 8.31 17.45 -25.16
CA TYR A 52 9.69 17.81 -25.45
C TYR A 52 10.16 17.29 -26.82
N GLY A 53 9.25 16.75 -27.65
CA GLY A 53 9.56 16.21 -28.98
C GLY A 53 9.99 14.74 -28.98
N PHE A 54 9.97 14.05 -27.85
CA PHE A 54 10.36 12.64 -27.75
C PHE A 54 9.13 11.74 -27.80
N SER A 55 8.73 11.31 -28.99
CA SER A 55 7.57 10.42 -29.17
C SER A 55 7.99 8.96 -29.30
N GLY A 56 7.29 8.08 -28.55
CA GLY A 56 7.55 6.64 -28.51
C GLY A 56 8.88 6.29 -27.84
N PHE A 57 9.09 4.99 -27.62
CA PHE A 57 10.31 4.48 -26.99
C PHE A 57 11.37 4.25 -28.07
N ARG A 58 12.42 5.03 -28.04
CA ARG A 58 13.55 4.94 -28.99
C ARG A 58 14.86 5.03 -28.26
N ARG A 59 15.85 4.21 -28.66
CA ARG A 59 17.15 4.14 -28.01
C ARG A 59 17.93 5.45 -28.13
N GLU A 60 17.80 6.10 -29.28
CA GLU A 60 18.46 7.38 -29.60
C GLU A 60 17.93 8.57 -28.79
N HIS A 61 16.76 8.43 -28.15
CA HIS A 61 16.19 9.48 -27.30
C HIS A 61 16.70 9.43 -25.85
N LEU A 62 17.29 8.32 -25.44
CA LEU A 62 17.67 8.10 -24.03
C LEU A 62 19.13 8.48 -23.74
N PRO A 63 19.39 9.14 -22.63
CA PRO A 63 18.44 9.60 -21.62
C PRO A 63 17.71 10.89 -22.02
N ILE A 64 16.42 11.00 -21.66
CA ILE A 64 15.61 12.21 -21.83
C ILE A 64 15.87 13.11 -20.62
N LEU A 65 16.57 14.22 -20.84
CA LEU A 65 16.98 15.18 -19.80
C LEU A 65 16.50 16.59 -20.21
N PRO A 66 15.24 16.99 -19.89
CA PRO A 66 14.76 18.32 -20.21
C PRO A 66 15.61 19.40 -19.52
N GLN A 67 16.04 20.42 -20.23
CA GLN A 67 16.72 21.56 -19.62
C GLN A 67 15.82 22.27 -18.61
N GLU A 68 14.57 22.50 -19.00
CA GLU A 68 13.52 23.04 -18.16
C GLU A 68 12.27 22.15 -18.21
N PHE A 69 11.71 21.85 -17.04
CA PHE A 69 10.47 21.11 -16.95
C PHE A 69 9.27 22.02 -17.25
N ARG A 70 8.42 21.59 -18.18
CA ARG A 70 7.17 22.27 -18.52
C ARG A 70 6.05 21.79 -17.62
N LEU A 71 5.25 22.72 -17.16
CA LEU A 71 4.04 22.45 -16.40
C LEU A 71 2.85 22.35 -17.35
N VAL A 72 2.00 21.33 -17.14
CA VAL A 72 0.77 21.09 -17.93
C VAL A 72 -0.39 20.76 -17.00
N PRO A 73 -1.64 21.04 -17.39
CA PRO A 73 -2.81 20.56 -16.66
C PRO A 73 -2.80 19.04 -16.55
N ARG A 74 -3.35 18.50 -15.47
CA ARG A 74 -3.54 17.06 -15.33
C ARG A 74 -4.32 16.52 -16.52
N GLN A 75 -3.85 15.38 -17.03
CA GLN A 75 -4.40 14.75 -18.20
C GLN A 75 -5.16 13.46 -17.87
N VAL A 76 -6.21 13.19 -18.59
CA VAL A 76 -6.98 11.95 -18.56
C VAL A 76 -6.83 11.21 -19.88
N ARG A 77 -6.88 9.88 -19.82
CA ARG A 77 -6.75 9.05 -21.01
C ARG A 77 -8.10 8.83 -21.68
N GLU A 78 -8.27 9.36 -22.88
CA GLU A 78 -9.40 9.05 -23.76
C GLU A 78 -8.95 8.11 -24.89
N GLY A 79 -9.27 6.83 -24.76
CA GLY A 79 -8.86 5.82 -25.75
C GLY A 79 -7.34 5.65 -25.80
N LYS A 80 -6.67 6.15 -26.86
CA LYS A 80 -5.21 6.10 -27.05
C LYS A 80 -4.51 7.43 -26.80
N VAL A 81 -5.25 8.50 -26.57
CA VAL A 81 -4.74 9.87 -26.49
C VAL A 81 -4.90 10.37 -25.05
N TYR A 82 -3.93 11.11 -24.56
CA TYR A 82 -4.04 11.89 -23.33
C TYR A 82 -4.55 13.28 -23.69
N LYS A 83 -5.58 13.73 -22.98
CA LYS A 83 -6.16 15.07 -23.10
C LYS A 83 -6.23 15.71 -21.73
N ASP A 84 -6.19 17.01 -21.70
CA ASP A 84 -6.36 17.76 -20.45
C ASP A 84 -7.72 17.42 -19.84
N ASP A 85 -7.73 17.20 -18.51
CA ASP A 85 -8.96 16.93 -17.74
C ASP A 85 -9.88 18.16 -17.78
N PRO A 86 -11.09 18.08 -18.36
CA PRO A 86 -11.95 19.24 -18.49
C PRO A 86 -12.34 19.89 -17.15
N GLY A 87 -12.45 19.07 -16.09
CA GLY A 87 -12.74 19.58 -14.75
C GLY A 87 -11.56 20.39 -14.18
N VAL A 88 -10.34 19.94 -14.46
CA VAL A 88 -9.12 20.65 -14.08
C VAL A 88 -8.97 21.96 -14.85
N VAL A 89 -9.19 21.95 -16.17
CA VAL A 89 -9.11 23.16 -17.01
C VAL A 89 -10.08 24.22 -16.50
N ARG A 90 -11.34 23.82 -16.25
CA ARG A 90 -12.36 24.75 -15.69
C ARG A 90 -11.92 25.32 -14.34
N GLN A 91 -11.37 24.52 -13.44
CA GLN A 91 -10.93 24.99 -12.12
C GLN A 91 -9.71 25.93 -12.25
N LEU A 92 -8.79 25.65 -13.17
CA LEU A 92 -7.66 26.56 -13.46
C LEU A 92 -8.12 27.90 -14.01
N GLU A 93 -9.19 27.95 -14.82
CA GLU A 93 -9.81 29.20 -15.29
C GLU A 93 -10.39 30.00 -14.11
N VAL A 94 -11.12 29.34 -13.19
CA VAL A 94 -11.64 29.97 -11.96
C VAL A 94 -10.50 30.52 -11.12
N LEU A 95 -9.42 29.75 -10.93
CA LEU A 95 -8.25 30.20 -10.16
C LEU A 95 -7.58 31.41 -10.83
N ARG A 96 -7.43 31.41 -12.15
CA ARG A 96 -6.88 32.54 -12.92
C ARG A 96 -7.68 33.81 -12.66
N GLU A 97 -9.02 33.75 -12.85
CA GLU A 97 -9.88 34.89 -12.62
C GLU A 97 -9.82 35.45 -11.18
N LEU A 98 -9.76 34.55 -10.19
CA LEU A 98 -9.67 34.91 -8.79
C LEU A 98 -8.33 35.57 -8.45
N PHE A 99 -7.22 34.98 -8.95
CA PHE A 99 -5.86 35.49 -8.71
C PHE A 99 -5.63 36.84 -9.39
N ASP A 100 -6.18 37.04 -10.58
CA ASP A 100 -6.08 38.35 -11.27
C ASP A 100 -6.77 39.49 -10.48
N ARG A 101 -7.91 39.20 -9.84
CA ARG A 101 -8.75 40.17 -9.11
C ARG A 101 -8.37 40.36 -7.63
N CYS A 102 -7.57 39.45 -7.06
CA CYS A 102 -7.24 39.50 -5.65
C CYS A 102 -6.13 40.51 -5.33
N GLU A 103 -6.09 40.94 -4.08
CA GLU A 103 -4.99 41.71 -3.52
C GLU A 103 -3.86 40.83 -3.07
N SER A 104 -4.21 39.70 -2.46
CA SER A 104 -3.26 38.69 -1.98
C SER A 104 -3.92 37.31 -1.87
N ILE A 105 -3.08 36.28 -1.81
CA ILE A 105 -3.51 34.86 -1.71
C ILE A 105 -3.13 34.35 -0.33
N ILE A 106 -4.07 33.64 0.32
CA ILE A 106 -3.81 32.84 1.52
C ILE A 106 -3.78 31.39 1.07
N VAL A 107 -2.63 30.75 1.21
CA VAL A 107 -2.41 29.36 0.82
C VAL A 107 -2.78 28.46 1.99
N ALA A 108 -3.81 27.67 1.81
CA ALA A 108 -4.37 26.74 2.79
C ALA A 108 -4.39 25.28 2.26
N THR A 109 -3.44 24.95 1.38
CA THR A 109 -3.14 23.56 1.04
C THR A 109 -2.45 22.87 2.23
N ASP A 110 -2.45 21.54 2.26
CA ASP A 110 -1.94 20.78 3.39
C ASP A 110 -0.53 21.24 3.82
N ALA A 111 -0.25 21.20 5.12
CA ALA A 111 0.96 21.75 5.74
C ALA A 111 2.16 20.81 5.55
N GLY A 112 2.61 20.64 4.31
CA GLY A 112 3.71 19.76 3.95
C GLY A 112 4.25 20.02 2.55
N ARG A 113 5.30 19.24 2.18
CA ARG A 113 5.97 19.34 0.86
C ARG A 113 4.98 19.25 -0.30
N GLU A 114 4.02 18.32 -0.23
CA GLU A 114 3.08 18.07 -1.31
C GLU A 114 2.07 19.21 -1.48
N GLY A 115 1.51 19.72 -0.36
CA GLY A 115 0.59 20.85 -0.40
C GLY A 115 1.27 22.14 -0.92
N GLU A 116 2.54 22.37 -0.58
CA GLU A 116 3.31 23.47 -1.13
C GLU A 116 3.53 23.31 -2.64
N LEU A 117 3.88 22.09 -3.10
CA LEU A 117 4.08 21.80 -4.52
C LEU A 117 2.81 22.01 -5.33
N ILE A 118 1.65 21.54 -4.83
CA ILE A 118 0.34 21.71 -5.47
C ILE A 118 0.06 23.17 -5.73
N PHE A 119 0.23 24.01 -4.71
CA PHE A 119 -0.03 25.45 -4.84
C PHE A 119 0.98 26.11 -5.80
N ARG A 120 2.29 25.89 -5.60
CA ARG A 120 3.33 26.55 -6.41
C ARG A 120 3.28 26.14 -7.88
N TYR A 121 2.91 24.91 -8.20
CA TYR A 121 2.73 24.50 -9.59
C TYR A 121 1.57 25.24 -10.26
N VAL A 122 0.45 25.40 -9.56
CA VAL A 122 -0.69 26.20 -10.06
C VAL A 122 -0.30 27.67 -10.21
N TYR A 123 0.33 28.26 -9.19
CA TYR A 123 0.77 29.64 -9.18
C TYR A 123 1.70 29.96 -10.34
N ASN A 124 2.71 29.12 -10.58
CA ASN A 124 3.67 29.27 -11.66
C ASN A 124 3.04 29.00 -13.03
N TYR A 125 2.17 27.97 -13.16
CA TYR A 125 1.47 27.66 -14.41
C TYR A 125 0.57 28.81 -14.86
N LEU A 126 -0.10 29.48 -13.92
CA LEU A 126 -0.94 30.64 -14.19
C LEU A 126 -0.13 31.93 -14.44
N GLY A 127 1.19 31.93 -14.19
CA GLY A 127 2.03 33.13 -14.28
C GLY A 127 1.64 34.19 -13.23
N CYS A 128 1.12 33.78 -12.09
CA CYS A 128 0.66 34.68 -11.04
C CYS A 128 1.86 35.36 -10.35
N THR A 129 1.72 36.66 -10.04
CA THR A 129 2.73 37.45 -9.33
C THR A 129 2.17 38.11 -8.05
N LYS A 130 0.95 37.76 -7.66
CA LYS A 130 0.33 38.29 -6.47
C LYS A 130 1.04 37.85 -5.20
N PRO A 131 1.19 38.71 -4.18
CA PRO A 131 1.76 38.31 -2.91
C PRO A 131 0.90 37.21 -2.24
N PHE A 132 1.56 36.30 -1.57
CA PHE A 132 0.85 35.23 -0.85
C PHE A 132 1.46 34.98 0.53
N VAL A 133 0.59 34.52 1.43
CA VAL A 133 0.93 34.10 2.79
C VAL A 133 0.39 32.70 3.04
N ARG A 134 0.95 32.01 4.01
CA ARG A 134 0.68 30.61 4.31
C ARG A 134 -0.18 30.47 5.56
N LEU A 135 -1.32 29.80 5.45
CA LEU A 135 -2.05 29.23 6.57
C LEU A 135 -1.46 27.85 6.87
N TRP A 136 -0.65 27.75 7.92
CA TRP A 136 0.07 26.53 8.29
C TRP A 136 -0.56 25.88 9.51
N ILE A 137 -1.45 24.91 9.27
CA ILE A 137 -2.20 24.21 10.30
C ILE A 137 -2.27 22.72 9.96
N SER A 138 -2.18 21.85 10.96
CA SER A 138 -2.33 20.39 10.85
C SER A 138 -3.68 19.88 11.38
N SER A 139 -4.49 20.78 11.95
CA SER A 139 -5.84 20.53 12.43
C SER A 139 -6.83 21.43 11.70
N LEU A 140 -8.02 20.91 11.39
CA LEU A 140 -9.09 21.63 10.69
C LEU A 140 -10.26 21.98 11.60
N THR A 141 -10.05 21.99 12.92
CA THR A 141 -11.04 22.51 13.87
C THR A 141 -11.27 24.00 13.65
N ASP A 142 -12.45 24.47 13.95
CA ASP A 142 -12.78 25.91 13.87
C ASP A 142 -11.78 26.78 14.65
N LYS A 143 -11.31 26.27 15.81
CA LYS A 143 -10.32 26.91 16.67
C LYS A 143 -8.98 27.04 15.95
N ALA A 144 -8.45 25.94 15.41
CA ALA A 144 -7.18 25.93 14.68
C ALA A 144 -7.21 26.82 13.44
N ILE A 145 -8.31 26.80 12.67
CA ILE A 145 -8.47 27.69 11.50
C ILE A 145 -8.45 29.17 11.91
N ARG A 146 -9.18 29.58 12.98
CA ARG A 146 -9.20 30.96 13.45
C ARG A 146 -7.84 31.42 13.96
N GLU A 147 -7.15 30.58 14.73
CA GLU A 147 -5.80 30.87 15.22
C GLU A 147 -4.78 30.94 14.09
N GLY A 148 -4.83 30.02 13.13
CA GLY A 148 -3.96 30.01 11.96
C GLY A 148 -4.16 31.27 11.09
N LEU A 149 -5.41 31.73 10.89
CA LEU A 149 -5.72 32.96 10.15
C LEU A 149 -5.20 34.22 10.86
N ARG A 150 -5.03 34.21 12.18
CA ARG A 150 -4.40 35.31 12.93
C ARG A 150 -2.87 35.26 12.83
N ASN A 151 -2.31 34.07 12.60
CA ASN A 151 -0.87 33.78 12.61
C ASN A 151 -0.37 33.37 11.22
N LEU A 152 -0.85 34.04 10.16
CA LEU A 152 -0.39 33.79 8.79
C LEU A 152 1.13 34.04 8.67
N ARG A 153 1.79 33.19 7.91
CA ARG A 153 3.25 33.24 7.70
C ARG A 153 3.57 33.70 6.29
N GLU A 154 4.68 34.40 6.12
CA GLU A 154 5.14 34.82 4.81
C GLU A 154 5.44 33.62 3.90
N GLY A 155 5.00 33.69 2.65
CA GLY A 155 5.15 32.60 1.69
C GLY A 155 6.60 32.26 1.37
N SER A 156 7.51 33.24 1.44
CA SER A 156 8.96 33.06 1.21
C SER A 156 9.63 32.14 2.22
N LEU A 157 9.09 31.99 3.42
CA LEU A 157 9.61 31.04 4.41
C LEU A 157 9.51 29.57 3.95
N TYR A 158 8.70 29.30 2.93
CA TYR A 158 8.47 27.97 2.39
C TYR A 158 9.14 27.74 1.02
N ASP A 159 10.02 28.65 0.57
CA ASP A 159 10.70 28.51 -0.73
C ASP A 159 11.59 27.27 -0.78
N ASN A 160 12.34 26.98 0.28
CA ASN A 160 13.16 25.78 0.35
C ASN A 160 12.32 24.49 0.41
N LEU A 161 11.16 24.50 1.09
CA LEU A 161 10.21 23.41 1.11
C LEU A 161 9.68 23.12 -0.32
N TYR A 162 9.33 24.18 -1.06
CA TYR A 162 8.97 24.07 -2.47
C TYR A 162 10.12 23.52 -3.33
N LEU A 163 11.35 24.01 -3.15
CA LEU A 163 12.53 23.53 -3.90
C LEU A 163 12.78 22.05 -3.65
N SER A 164 12.66 21.59 -2.40
CA SER A 164 12.75 20.18 -2.03
C SER A 164 11.68 19.34 -2.73
N ALA A 165 10.42 19.77 -2.66
CA ALA A 165 9.30 19.07 -3.29
C ALA A 165 9.41 19.01 -4.82
N LYS A 166 9.82 20.12 -5.45
CA LYS A 166 10.08 20.22 -6.90
C LYS A 166 11.23 19.29 -7.31
N ALA A 167 12.36 19.32 -6.61
CA ALA A 167 13.52 18.49 -6.87
C ALA A 167 13.16 16.99 -6.80
N ARG A 168 12.35 16.59 -5.82
CA ARG A 168 11.81 15.22 -5.70
C ARG A 168 10.95 14.86 -6.91
N SER A 169 10.02 15.71 -7.30
CA SER A 169 9.11 15.47 -8.43
C SER A 169 9.88 15.32 -9.74
N GLU A 170 10.88 16.19 -10.00
CA GLU A 170 11.73 16.14 -11.19
C GLU A 170 12.63 14.89 -11.19
N ALA A 171 13.20 14.50 -10.05
CA ALA A 171 14.02 13.31 -9.91
C ALA A 171 13.21 12.01 -10.14
N ASP A 172 12.02 11.91 -9.56
CA ASP A 172 11.12 10.77 -9.79
C ASP A 172 10.71 10.67 -11.27
N TRP A 173 10.49 11.79 -11.96
CA TRP A 173 10.24 11.83 -13.40
C TRP A 173 11.45 11.35 -14.21
N LEU A 174 12.65 11.93 -13.96
CA LEU A 174 13.88 11.59 -14.67
C LEU A 174 14.20 10.10 -14.57
N VAL A 175 14.27 9.58 -13.38
CA VAL A 175 14.61 8.17 -13.16
C VAL A 175 13.48 7.25 -13.61
N GLY A 176 12.24 7.57 -13.27
CA GLY A 176 11.09 6.72 -13.59
C GLY A 176 10.83 6.56 -15.09
N ILE A 177 10.82 7.65 -15.83
CA ILE A 177 10.59 7.64 -17.29
C ILE A 177 11.73 6.95 -18.02
N ASN A 178 12.96 7.37 -17.76
CA ASN A 178 14.14 6.90 -18.48
C ASN A 178 14.42 5.41 -18.22
N SER A 179 14.40 4.98 -16.95
CA SER A 179 14.63 3.57 -16.62
C SER A 179 13.52 2.66 -17.15
N SER A 180 12.26 3.11 -17.13
CA SER A 180 11.14 2.34 -17.68
C SER A 180 11.23 2.18 -19.18
N GLN A 181 11.60 3.23 -19.92
CA GLN A 181 11.80 3.15 -21.37
C GLN A 181 13.01 2.28 -21.73
N ALA A 182 14.14 2.46 -21.01
CA ALA A 182 15.34 1.67 -21.23
C ALA A 182 15.10 0.17 -21.02
N LEU A 183 14.43 -0.19 -19.91
CA LEU A 183 14.08 -1.59 -19.63
C LEU A 183 13.12 -2.16 -20.68
N SER A 184 12.13 -1.37 -21.12
CA SER A 184 11.17 -1.81 -22.16
C SER A 184 11.86 -2.04 -23.51
N LEU A 185 12.83 -1.21 -23.87
CA LEU A 185 13.64 -1.38 -25.08
C LEU A 185 14.57 -2.59 -24.99
N ALA A 186 15.21 -2.82 -23.85
CA ALA A 186 16.05 -3.99 -23.60
C ALA A 186 15.24 -5.30 -23.68
N ALA A 187 14.01 -5.29 -23.17
CA ALA A 187 13.10 -6.44 -23.24
C ALA A 187 12.60 -6.74 -24.67
N GLY A 188 12.65 -5.76 -25.57
CA GLY A 188 12.19 -5.90 -26.96
C GLY A 188 10.69 -6.14 -27.13
N GLN A 189 9.93 -6.27 -26.06
CA GLN A 189 8.49 -6.53 -26.06
C GLN A 189 7.81 -6.03 -24.78
N GLY A 190 6.58 -5.52 -24.93
CA GLY A 190 5.76 -5.06 -23.80
C GLY A 190 6.23 -3.74 -23.23
N VAL A 191 5.56 -3.32 -22.16
CA VAL A 191 5.92 -2.13 -21.39
C VAL A 191 6.33 -2.56 -19.99
N PHE A 192 7.51 -2.10 -19.59
CA PHE A 192 8.05 -2.30 -18.25
C PHE A 192 8.09 -0.96 -17.52
N SER A 193 7.95 -0.98 -16.22
CA SER A 193 8.11 0.22 -15.41
C SER A 193 9.04 -0.04 -14.24
N LEU A 194 9.88 0.92 -13.98
CA LEU A 194 10.75 1.00 -12.80
C LEU A 194 10.50 2.34 -12.10
N GLY A 195 10.85 2.42 -10.84
CA GLY A 195 10.76 3.64 -10.08
C GLY A 195 11.35 3.46 -8.68
N ARG A 196 11.73 4.57 -8.07
CA ARG A 196 12.44 4.65 -6.80
C ARG A 196 11.75 3.89 -5.64
N VAL A 197 10.43 3.83 -5.62
CA VAL A 197 9.66 3.10 -4.61
C VAL A 197 9.18 1.75 -5.15
N GLN A 198 8.70 1.73 -6.39
CA GLN A 198 8.14 0.53 -7.03
C GLN A 198 9.17 -0.61 -7.12
N THR A 199 10.40 -0.30 -7.51
CA THR A 199 11.43 -1.33 -7.76
C THR A 199 11.91 -1.99 -6.46
N PRO A 200 12.26 -1.26 -5.39
CA PRO A 200 12.58 -1.87 -4.10
C PRO A 200 11.41 -2.66 -3.52
N THR A 201 10.17 -2.21 -3.69
CA THR A 201 8.98 -2.96 -3.25
C THR A 201 8.86 -4.31 -3.96
N LEU A 202 9.11 -4.36 -5.29
CA LEU A 202 9.17 -5.61 -6.03
C LEU A 202 10.33 -6.49 -5.53
N ALA A 203 11.49 -5.90 -5.25
CA ALA A 203 12.66 -6.62 -4.74
C ALA A 203 12.38 -7.30 -3.40
N MET A 204 11.68 -6.63 -2.46
CA MET A 204 11.26 -7.23 -1.19
C MET A 204 10.41 -8.50 -1.41
N ILE A 205 9.45 -8.45 -2.33
CA ILE A 205 8.57 -9.59 -2.62
C ILE A 205 9.37 -10.74 -3.27
N CYS A 206 10.20 -10.43 -4.27
CA CYS A 206 10.97 -11.44 -5.02
C CYS A 206 12.03 -12.11 -4.15
N SER A 207 12.77 -11.34 -3.35
CA SER A 207 13.76 -11.83 -2.41
C SER A 207 13.14 -12.77 -1.38
N ARG A 208 12.05 -12.34 -0.72
CA ARG A 208 11.30 -13.18 0.24
C ARG A 208 10.75 -14.46 -0.41
N TYR A 209 10.26 -14.36 -1.63
CA TYR A 209 9.78 -15.54 -2.37
C TYR A 209 10.89 -16.54 -2.62
N ARG A 210 12.08 -16.10 -3.03
CA ARG A 210 13.23 -16.99 -3.24
C ARG A 210 13.74 -17.58 -1.95
N GLU A 211 13.91 -16.77 -0.91
CA GLU A 211 14.30 -17.26 0.42
C GLU A 211 13.35 -18.36 0.91
N ASN A 212 12.05 -18.16 0.74
CA ASN A 212 11.04 -19.14 1.14
C ASN A 212 11.10 -20.43 0.30
N LYS A 213 11.26 -20.31 -1.03
CA LYS A 213 11.28 -21.47 -1.95
C LYS A 213 12.57 -22.28 -1.89
N GLN A 214 13.68 -21.63 -1.58
CA GLN A 214 14.99 -22.27 -1.48
C GLN A 214 15.29 -22.78 -0.08
N PHE A 215 14.41 -22.50 0.88
CA PHE A 215 14.60 -22.91 2.26
C PHE A 215 14.57 -24.43 2.39
N VAL A 216 15.58 -24.98 3.03
CA VAL A 216 15.66 -26.41 3.36
C VAL A 216 15.31 -26.58 4.84
N PRO A 217 14.16 -27.20 5.16
CA PRO A 217 13.80 -27.48 6.55
C PRO A 217 14.81 -28.40 7.21
N ARG A 218 15.23 -28.05 8.42
CA ARG A 218 16.06 -28.92 9.28
C ARG A 218 15.16 -29.48 10.37
N LYS A 219 15.22 -30.80 10.54
CA LYS A 219 14.56 -31.49 11.65
C LYS A 219 15.37 -31.28 12.92
N TYR A 220 14.67 -31.19 14.02
CA TYR A 220 15.23 -31.23 15.36
C TYR A 220 14.21 -31.86 16.32
N PHE A 221 14.65 -32.32 17.45
CA PHE A 221 13.82 -32.98 18.44
C PHE A 221 13.85 -32.19 19.75
N GLN A 222 12.75 -32.23 20.48
CA GLN A 222 12.65 -31.74 21.85
C GLN A 222 11.94 -32.78 22.69
N ILE A 223 12.27 -32.81 23.97
CA ILE A 223 11.56 -33.65 24.93
C ILE A 223 10.38 -32.82 25.46
N LYS A 224 9.18 -33.41 25.46
CA LYS A 224 8.00 -32.86 26.07
C LYS A 224 7.68 -33.67 27.30
N VAL A 225 7.45 -32.99 28.42
CA VAL A 225 7.02 -33.58 29.68
C VAL A 225 5.64 -33.04 30.06
N SER A 226 4.87 -33.85 30.76
CA SER A 226 3.54 -33.48 31.28
C SER A 226 3.47 -33.74 32.79
N ALA A 227 2.86 -32.84 33.50
CA ALA A 227 2.60 -32.95 34.95
C ALA A 227 1.23 -32.36 35.27
N ALA A 228 0.76 -32.59 36.50
CA ALA A 228 -0.47 -31.97 37.00
C ALA A 228 -0.30 -31.60 38.49
N LYS A 229 -0.95 -30.54 38.87
CA LYS A 229 -1.13 -30.13 40.27
C LYS A 229 -2.52 -29.52 40.46
N ASP A 230 -3.17 -29.82 41.56
CA ASP A 230 -4.49 -29.28 41.92
C ASP A 230 -5.56 -29.50 40.82
N GLY A 231 -5.47 -30.62 40.08
CA GLY A 231 -6.37 -30.92 38.97
C GLY A 231 -6.06 -30.19 37.63
N ILE A 232 -5.05 -29.32 37.57
CA ILE A 232 -4.62 -28.60 36.39
C ILE A 232 -3.41 -29.33 35.77
N ALA A 233 -3.60 -29.91 34.57
CA ALA A 233 -2.53 -30.53 33.80
C ALA A 233 -1.82 -29.50 32.91
N PHE A 234 -0.53 -29.64 32.78
CA PHE A 234 0.28 -28.80 31.89
C PHE A 234 1.44 -29.58 31.27
N SER A 235 1.99 -29.06 30.19
CA SER A 235 3.12 -29.64 29.48
C SER A 235 4.22 -28.60 29.26
N ALA A 236 5.47 -29.05 29.33
CA ALA A 236 6.64 -28.22 29.08
C ALA A 236 7.57 -28.87 28.05
N LEU A 237 8.28 -28.05 27.28
CA LEU A 237 9.25 -28.50 26.30
C LEU A 237 10.67 -28.26 26.82
N SER A 238 11.59 -29.19 26.48
CA SER A 238 13.00 -29.01 26.78
C SER A 238 13.53 -27.72 26.15
N ARG A 239 14.38 -27.00 26.86
CA ARG A 239 15.10 -25.84 26.35
C ARG A 239 16.07 -26.27 25.25
N ASN A 240 16.73 -27.41 25.45
CA ASN A 240 17.63 -28.00 24.47
C ASN A 240 16.88 -28.51 23.24
N ARG A 241 17.54 -28.36 22.08
CA ARG A 241 17.11 -28.96 20.82
C ARG A 241 18.14 -29.98 20.45
N PHE A 242 17.71 -31.19 20.11
CA PHE A 242 18.54 -32.30 19.71
C PHE A 242 18.51 -32.42 18.20
N ASP A 243 19.65 -32.60 17.56
CA ASP A 243 19.76 -32.70 16.10
C ASP A 243 19.31 -34.05 15.56
N ASP A 244 19.32 -35.09 16.39
CA ASP A 244 18.94 -36.46 16.04
C ASP A 244 18.04 -37.11 17.11
N LEU A 245 17.32 -38.14 16.70
CA LEU A 245 16.38 -38.88 17.55
C LEU A 245 17.09 -39.72 18.62
N GLU A 246 18.31 -40.21 18.35
CA GLU A 246 19.06 -41.06 19.26
C GLU A 246 19.44 -40.27 20.53
N THR A 247 20.03 -39.10 20.37
CA THR A 247 20.39 -38.22 21.49
C THR A 247 19.16 -37.73 22.23
N ALA A 248 18.05 -37.39 21.51
CA ALA A 248 16.79 -37.02 22.15
C ALA A 248 16.21 -38.18 22.99
N THR A 249 16.29 -39.41 22.48
CA THR A 249 15.78 -40.60 23.17
C THR A 249 16.64 -40.96 24.39
N ALA A 250 17.96 -40.77 24.32
CA ALA A 250 18.84 -40.91 25.46
C ALA A 250 18.49 -39.95 26.59
N GLY A 251 18.33 -38.65 26.28
CA GLY A 251 17.88 -37.69 27.26
C GLY A 251 16.48 -37.95 27.81
N LEU A 252 15.56 -38.47 26.99
CA LEU A 252 14.22 -38.87 27.44
C LEU A 252 14.29 -39.98 28.48
N ARG A 253 15.15 -41.02 28.31
CA ARG A 253 15.33 -42.10 29.29
C ARG A 253 15.82 -41.59 30.62
N GLU A 254 16.78 -40.63 30.64
CA GLU A 254 17.28 -40.03 31.87
C GLU A 254 16.16 -39.24 32.60
N VAL A 255 15.26 -38.62 31.87
CA VAL A 255 14.06 -37.93 32.43
C VAL A 255 13.08 -38.97 32.99
N GLU A 256 12.84 -40.07 32.32
CA GLU A 256 11.93 -41.14 32.75
C GLU A 256 12.45 -41.91 33.99
N ASP A 257 13.75 -42.21 34.01
CA ASP A 257 14.40 -42.88 35.14
C ASP A 257 14.29 -42.08 36.45
N GLY A 258 14.27 -40.74 36.33
CA GLY A 258 14.05 -39.86 37.47
C GLY A 258 12.59 -39.83 37.99
N GLY A 259 11.61 -40.05 37.12
CA GLY A 259 10.18 -40.11 37.42
C GLY A 259 9.55 -38.90 38.05
N MET A 260 10.33 -37.83 38.26
CA MET A 260 9.91 -36.59 38.95
C MET A 260 10.42 -35.37 38.21
N LEU A 261 9.66 -34.31 38.24
CA LEU A 261 10.02 -32.97 37.77
C LEU A 261 10.26 -32.05 38.97
N ALA A 262 11.45 -31.51 39.13
CA ALA A 262 11.74 -30.51 40.15
C ALA A 262 11.51 -29.10 39.62
N VAL A 263 10.78 -28.27 40.34
CA VAL A 263 10.59 -26.86 40.00
C VAL A 263 11.85 -26.08 40.35
N SER A 264 12.66 -25.76 39.35
CA SER A 264 13.96 -25.09 39.56
C SER A 264 13.79 -23.58 39.81
N SER A 265 12.81 -22.96 39.17
CA SER A 265 12.48 -21.54 39.43
C SER A 265 11.04 -21.22 39.05
N VAL A 266 10.45 -20.25 39.74
CA VAL A 266 9.19 -19.65 39.43
C VAL A 266 9.38 -18.12 39.46
N GLU A 267 9.33 -17.54 38.28
CA GLU A 267 9.42 -16.08 38.12
C GLU A 267 8.05 -15.51 37.84
N ARG A 268 7.56 -14.64 38.71
CA ARG A 268 6.31 -13.91 38.51
C ARG A 268 6.62 -12.44 38.31
N ARG A 269 6.08 -11.84 37.28
CA ARG A 269 6.22 -10.40 37.00
C ARG A 269 4.91 -9.83 36.47
N GLU A 270 4.65 -8.62 36.89
CA GLU A 270 3.58 -7.84 36.30
C GLU A 270 4.04 -7.27 34.94
N ALA A 271 3.26 -7.48 33.93
CA ALA A 271 3.46 -6.94 32.59
C ALA A 271 2.35 -5.93 32.29
N VAL A 272 2.74 -4.68 32.19
CA VAL A 272 1.83 -3.60 31.78
C VAL A 272 1.89 -3.47 30.27
N GLN A 273 0.73 -3.61 29.61
CA GLN A 273 0.61 -3.44 28.16
C GLN A 273 -0.05 -2.10 27.85
N GLU A 274 0.71 -1.26 27.15
CA GLU A 274 0.24 0.03 26.69
C GLU A 274 -0.92 -0.10 25.71
N PRO A 275 -1.93 0.80 25.77
CA PRO A 275 -2.91 0.91 24.71
C PRO A 275 -2.25 1.15 23.36
N PRO A 276 -2.81 0.63 22.26
CA PRO A 276 -2.31 0.92 20.93
C PRO A 276 -2.49 2.42 20.61
N LEU A 277 -1.56 3.01 19.85
CA LEU A 277 -1.76 4.34 19.29
C LEU A 277 -2.94 4.33 18.31
N LEU A 278 -3.48 5.50 18.03
CA LEU A 278 -4.50 5.69 16.98
C LEU A 278 -4.00 5.18 15.62
N TYR A 279 -4.89 5.05 14.65
CA TYR A 279 -4.50 4.67 13.31
C TYR A 279 -3.93 5.86 12.53
N ASP A 280 -2.80 5.61 11.85
CA ASP A 280 -2.52 6.19 10.55
C ASP A 280 -3.13 5.31 9.44
N LEU A 281 -3.01 5.72 8.18
CA LEU A 281 -3.53 4.93 7.07
C LEU A 281 -2.86 3.56 6.97
N THR A 282 -1.54 3.48 7.14
CA THR A 282 -0.78 2.23 7.02
C THR A 282 -1.20 1.21 8.09
N ALA A 283 -1.35 1.66 9.34
CA ALA A 283 -1.77 0.79 10.43
C ALA A 283 -3.21 0.27 10.21
N LEU A 284 -4.13 1.12 9.73
CA LEU A 284 -5.48 0.69 9.36
C LEU A 284 -5.45 -0.35 8.22
N GLN A 285 -4.68 -0.10 7.17
CA GLN A 285 -4.54 -1.03 6.03
C GLN A 285 -3.97 -2.38 6.46
N LYS A 286 -2.95 -2.38 7.32
CA LYS A 286 -2.33 -3.60 7.86
C LYS A 286 -3.33 -4.44 8.65
N GLU A 287 -4.07 -3.81 9.54
CA GLU A 287 -5.04 -4.51 10.38
C GLU A 287 -6.27 -4.96 9.59
N ALA A 288 -6.79 -4.15 8.66
CA ALA A 288 -7.88 -4.52 7.77
C ALA A 288 -7.50 -5.70 6.84
N ASN A 289 -6.25 -5.73 6.36
CA ASN A 289 -5.76 -6.88 5.59
C ASN A 289 -5.68 -8.15 6.45
N GLY A 290 -5.18 -8.04 7.69
CA GLY A 290 -5.08 -9.18 8.59
C GLY A 290 -6.44 -9.75 8.99
N LYS A 291 -7.39 -8.90 9.40
CA LYS A 291 -8.67 -9.29 9.98
C LYS A 291 -9.78 -9.50 8.94
N LEU A 292 -9.83 -8.65 7.91
CA LEU A 292 -10.93 -8.61 6.93
C LEU A 292 -10.53 -9.08 5.53
N ASP A 293 -9.25 -9.38 5.31
CA ASP A 293 -8.69 -9.72 3.99
C ASP A 293 -8.88 -8.61 2.94
N PHE A 294 -8.99 -7.35 3.39
CA PHE A 294 -9.09 -6.20 2.51
C PHE A 294 -7.71 -5.83 1.96
N SER A 295 -7.64 -5.47 0.68
CA SER A 295 -6.43 -4.88 0.13
C SER A 295 -6.19 -3.48 0.68
N ALA A 296 -4.95 -3.01 0.60
CA ALA A 296 -4.59 -1.65 1.00
C ALA A 296 -5.38 -0.60 0.22
N ASP A 297 -5.60 -0.82 -1.08
CA ASP A 297 -6.38 0.06 -1.95
C ASP A 297 -7.87 0.06 -1.59
N LYS A 298 -8.47 -1.13 -1.35
CA LYS A 298 -9.85 -1.23 -0.89
C LYS A 298 -10.04 -0.50 0.44
N THR A 299 -9.13 -0.69 1.39
CA THR A 299 -9.19 -0.02 2.70
C THR A 299 -9.14 1.50 2.55
N LEU A 300 -8.23 2.02 1.72
CA LEU A 300 -8.15 3.45 1.42
C LEU A 300 -9.44 3.97 0.77
N THR A 301 -9.98 3.24 -0.21
CA THR A 301 -11.21 3.64 -0.92
C THR A 301 -12.40 3.72 0.05
N LEU A 302 -12.55 2.75 0.96
CA LEU A 302 -13.61 2.75 1.97
C LEU A 302 -13.42 3.89 2.98
N ALA A 303 -12.20 4.09 3.48
CA ALA A 303 -11.90 5.19 4.39
C ALA A 303 -12.13 6.57 3.73
N GLN A 304 -11.82 6.72 2.45
CA GLN A 304 -12.10 7.92 1.68
C GLN A 304 -13.61 8.16 1.54
N SER A 305 -14.40 7.12 1.26
CA SER A 305 -15.87 7.22 1.21
C SER A 305 -16.45 7.65 2.56
N LEU A 306 -15.96 7.10 3.68
CA LEU A 306 -16.38 7.48 5.04
C LEU A 306 -16.01 8.93 5.38
N TYR A 307 -14.85 9.41 4.91
CA TYR A 307 -14.48 10.82 5.02
C TYR A 307 -15.44 11.72 4.23
N GLU A 308 -15.80 11.35 3.01
CA GLU A 308 -16.75 12.10 2.17
C GLU A 308 -18.15 12.13 2.76
N LYS A 309 -18.54 11.07 3.46
CA LYS A 309 -19.76 10.98 4.28
C LYS A 309 -19.65 11.74 5.62
N LYS A 310 -18.49 12.34 5.90
CA LYS A 310 -18.20 13.12 7.12
C LYS A 310 -18.32 12.32 8.43
N VAL A 311 -18.04 11.01 8.40
CA VAL A 311 -18.06 10.15 9.60
C VAL A 311 -16.65 9.74 10.05
N LEU A 312 -15.63 9.94 9.20
CA LEU A 312 -14.21 9.82 9.56
C LEU A 312 -13.45 11.10 9.21
N SER A 313 -12.34 11.33 9.92
CA SER A 313 -11.34 12.35 9.57
C SER A 313 -10.60 11.94 8.28
N TYR A 314 -9.76 12.83 7.75
CA TYR A 314 -9.06 12.61 6.48
C TYR A 314 -8.16 11.37 6.54
N PRO A 315 -8.34 10.37 5.62
CA PRO A 315 -7.70 9.07 5.77
C PRO A 315 -6.22 9.03 5.39
N ARG A 316 -5.72 9.95 4.56
CA ARG A 316 -4.33 9.92 4.08
C ARG A 316 -3.39 10.59 5.06
N THR A 317 -3.36 10.12 6.28
CA THR A 317 -2.47 10.60 7.34
C THR A 317 -1.36 9.61 7.64
N GLY A 318 -0.16 10.13 7.93
CA GLY A 318 0.98 9.37 8.45
C GLY A 318 1.14 9.46 9.97
N SER A 319 0.32 10.29 10.63
CA SER A 319 0.39 10.44 12.09
C SER A 319 -0.51 9.44 12.81
N ARG A 320 -0.03 8.96 13.95
CA ARG A 320 -0.78 8.16 14.92
C ARG A 320 -1.10 8.96 16.19
N TYR A 321 -0.86 10.28 16.12
CA TYR A 321 -1.01 11.23 17.21
C TYR A 321 -2.04 12.29 16.86
N ILE A 322 -2.55 12.96 17.90
CA ILE A 322 -3.44 14.11 17.80
C ILE A 322 -2.82 15.28 18.58
N SER A 323 -3.22 16.49 18.23
CA SER A 323 -2.88 17.73 18.93
C SER A 323 -3.77 17.96 20.15
N GLU A 324 -3.36 18.89 21.01
CA GLU A 324 -4.12 19.24 22.23
C GLU A 324 -5.52 19.77 21.90
N ASP A 325 -5.68 20.59 20.86
CA ASP A 325 -6.99 21.11 20.43
C ASP A 325 -7.94 19.99 19.96
N VAL A 326 -7.41 18.95 19.29
CA VAL A 326 -8.20 17.78 18.91
C VAL A 326 -8.53 16.91 20.12
N PHE A 327 -7.62 16.83 21.11
CA PHE A 327 -7.88 16.09 22.36
C PHE A 327 -9.05 16.69 23.15
N GLU A 328 -9.24 18.01 23.14
CA GLU A 328 -10.40 18.68 23.76
C GLU A 328 -11.74 18.14 23.22
N GLU A 329 -11.78 17.61 21.99
CA GLU A 329 -12.98 17.06 21.36
C GLU A 329 -13.19 15.55 21.65
N ILE A 330 -12.19 14.82 22.13
CA ILE A 330 -12.29 13.35 22.33
C ILE A 330 -13.41 12.96 23.29
N PRO A 331 -13.64 13.63 24.44
CA PRO A 331 -14.76 13.29 25.33
C PRO A 331 -16.13 13.35 24.65
N SER A 332 -16.35 14.32 23.74
CA SER A 332 -17.61 14.44 22.99
C SER A 332 -17.78 13.29 21.99
N ARG A 333 -16.70 12.87 21.34
CA ARG A 333 -16.70 11.72 20.40
C ARG A 333 -16.95 10.39 21.11
N ILE A 334 -16.37 10.20 22.31
CA ILE A 334 -16.67 9.04 23.16
C ILE A 334 -18.15 9.05 23.57
N THR A 335 -18.71 10.20 23.95
CA THR A 335 -20.13 10.35 24.28
C THR A 335 -21.03 10.01 23.08
N LEU A 336 -20.64 10.39 21.88
CA LEU A 336 -21.36 10.04 20.67
C LEU A 336 -21.39 8.51 20.45
N LEU A 337 -20.26 7.83 20.67
CA LEU A 337 -20.16 6.36 20.53
C LEU A 337 -21.00 5.59 21.55
N GLN A 338 -21.51 6.21 22.63
CA GLN A 338 -22.52 5.61 23.50
C GLN A 338 -23.84 5.32 22.77
N GLN A 339 -24.13 6.07 21.69
CA GLN A 339 -25.32 5.85 20.86
C GLN A 339 -25.12 4.75 19.81
N TYR A 340 -23.89 4.28 19.62
CA TYR A 340 -23.59 3.20 18.68
C TYR A 340 -23.66 1.85 19.42
N PRO A 341 -24.62 0.96 19.08
CA PRO A 341 -24.95 -0.21 19.91
C PRO A 341 -23.76 -1.07 20.30
N ARG A 342 -22.82 -1.29 19.37
CA ARG A 342 -21.62 -2.11 19.59
C ARG A 342 -20.70 -1.54 20.67
N PHE A 343 -20.61 -0.22 20.78
CA PHE A 343 -19.65 0.46 21.66
C PHE A 343 -20.29 1.11 22.88
N ALA A 344 -21.61 1.07 23.01
CA ALA A 344 -22.37 1.77 24.04
C ALA A 344 -21.85 1.54 25.47
N ALA A 345 -21.66 0.28 25.85
CA ALA A 345 -21.23 -0.08 27.20
C ALA A 345 -19.79 0.39 27.47
N ILE A 346 -18.87 0.14 26.53
CA ILE A 346 -17.44 0.52 26.68
C ILE A 346 -17.27 2.04 26.67
N ALA A 347 -17.95 2.73 25.75
CA ALA A 347 -17.91 4.18 25.70
C ALA A 347 -18.47 4.82 26.97
N SER A 348 -19.51 4.23 27.57
CA SER A 348 -20.06 4.69 28.86
C SER A 348 -19.07 4.50 30.01
N ALA A 349 -18.42 3.34 30.07
CA ALA A 349 -17.40 3.08 31.09
C ALA A 349 -16.18 4.01 30.94
N LEU A 350 -15.76 4.26 29.71
CA LEU A 350 -14.59 5.09 29.42
C LEU A 350 -14.82 6.58 29.73
N ARG A 351 -16.06 7.08 29.52
CA ARG A 351 -16.42 8.49 29.83
C ARG A 351 -16.08 8.88 31.27
N ASP A 352 -16.28 7.95 32.22
CA ASP A 352 -16.12 8.20 33.65
C ASP A 352 -14.70 7.83 34.15
N THR A 353 -13.78 7.52 33.21
CA THR A 353 -12.39 7.13 33.47
C THR A 353 -11.42 8.21 32.95
N PRO A 354 -10.30 8.50 33.66
CA PRO A 354 -9.27 9.37 33.11
C PRO A 354 -8.73 8.83 31.79
N LEU A 355 -8.78 9.66 30.74
CA LEU A 355 -8.33 9.27 29.41
C LEU A 355 -6.80 9.16 29.35
N ASN A 356 -6.32 8.10 28.69
CA ASN A 356 -4.89 7.94 28.41
C ASN A 356 -4.42 9.02 27.42
N ARG A 357 -3.35 9.72 27.77
CA ARG A 357 -2.82 10.84 26.94
C ARG A 357 -1.67 10.42 26.02
N ARG A 358 -1.31 9.16 25.96
CA ARG A 358 -0.21 8.67 25.10
C ARG A 358 -0.35 9.07 23.63
N PRO A 359 -1.56 9.11 23.02
CA PRO A 359 -1.71 9.54 21.63
C PRO A 359 -1.73 11.05 21.43
N VAL A 360 -1.53 11.87 22.47
CA VAL A 360 -1.55 13.34 22.40
C VAL A 360 -0.13 13.87 22.35
N ASP A 361 0.29 14.41 21.19
CA ASP A 361 1.64 14.96 21.03
C ASP A 361 1.67 15.84 19.76
N ASP A 362 1.61 17.17 19.92
CA ASP A 362 1.62 18.13 18.82
C ASP A 362 2.84 18.01 17.91
N ALA A 363 4.01 17.64 18.47
CA ALA A 363 5.25 17.54 17.71
C ALA A 363 5.30 16.31 16.80
N LYS A 364 4.42 15.32 17.03
CA LYS A 364 4.32 14.09 16.24
C LYS A 364 3.12 14.09 15.28
N VAL A 365 2.33 15.15 15.27
CA VAL A 365 1.32 15.37 14.24
C VAL A 365 2.04 15.87 12.98
N THR A 366 1.86 15.16 11.88
CA THR A 366 2.41 15.54 10.57
C THR A 366 1.45 16.51 9.84
N ASP A 367 1.23 16.34 8.55
CA ASP A 367 0.31 17.16 7.76
C ASP A 367 -1.13 17.07 8.26
N HIS A 368 -1.49 15.93 8.84
CA HIS A 368 -2.79 15.63 9.42
C HIS A 368 -2.63 14.82 10.71
N HIS A 369 -3.57 15.00 11.64
CA HIS A 369 -3.67 14.16 12.85
C HIS A 369 -4.11 12.72 12.50
N ALA A 370 -4.03 11.81 13.47
CA ALA A 370 -4.47 10.42 13.35
C ALA A 370 -5.94 10.28 12.89
N LEU A 371 -6.28 9.12 12.35
CA LEU A 371 -7.65 8.78 11.96
C LEU A 371 -8.57 8.71 13.17
N LEU A 372 -9.67 9.44 13.10
CA LEU A 372 -10.70 9.53 14.13
C LEU A 372 -12.09 9.43 13.52
N VAL A 373 -13.06 8.98 14.32
CA VAL A 373 -14.48 9.25 14.03
C VAL A 373 -14.78 10.72 14.25
N THR A 374 -15.74 11.26 13.53
CA THR A 374 -16.17 12.68 13.66
C THR A 374 -17.31 12.79 14.68
N GLU A 375 -17.92 13.96 14.73
CA GLU A 375 -19.14 14.25 15.51
C GLU A 375 -20.42 13.68 14.90
N ASN A 376 -20.35 12.98 13.76
CA ASN A 376 -21.49 12.42 13.07
C ASN A 376 -21.56 10.90 13.25
N LEU A 377 -22.74 10.39 13.59
CA LEU A 377 -23.01 8.96 13.54
C LEU A 377 -23.18 8.49 12.08
N PRO A 378 -22.71 7.29 11.76
CA PRO A 378 -22.85 6.78 10.41
C PRO A 378 -24.28 6.32 10.13
N GLU A 379 -24.78 6.66 8.93
CA GLU A 379 -26.05 6.18 8.41
C GLU A 379 -25.87 5.59 7.01
N GLY A 380 -26.58 4.50 6.72
CA GLY A 380 -26.62 3.90 5.38
C GLY A 380 -25.26 3.40 4.87
N LEU A 381 -24.41 2.89 5.76
CA LEU A 381 -23.12 2.29 5.39
C LEU A 381 -23.31 0.92 4.76
N SER A 382 -22.50 0.60 3.76
CA SER A 382 -22.31 -0.79 3.34
C SER A 382 -21.62 -1.60 4.43
N GLN A 383 -21.69 -2.92 4.36
CA GLN A 383 -21.04 -3.82 5.32
C GLN A 383 -19.53 -3.58 5.42
N ASP A 384 -18.87 -3.34 4.29
CA ASP A 384 -17.43 -3.07 4.24
C ASP A 384 -17.09 -1.70 4.85
N GLU A 385 -17.88 -0.66 4.56
CA GLU A 385 -17.70 0.66 5.18
C GLU A 385 -17.95 0.60 6.69
N GLN A 386 -18.98 -0.12 7.13
CA GLN A 386 -19.25 -0.32 8.55
C GLN A 386 -18.07 -0.98 9.25
N ALA A 387 -17.48 -2.01 8.65
CA ALA A 387 -16.33 -2.70 9.22
C ALA A 387 -15.13 -1.75 9.42
N ILE A 388 -14.82 -0.88 8.44
CA ILE A 388 -13.75 0.12 8.56
C ILE A 388 -14.09 1.18 9.61
N TYR A 389 -15.34 1.69 9.64
CA TYR A 389 -15.78 2.64 10.66
C TYR A 389 -15.62 2.05 12.07
N GLU A 390 -16.08 0.83 12.28
CA GLU A 390 -15.99 0.13 13.56
C GLU A 390 -14.53 -0.14 14.00
N MET A 391 -13.63 -0.41 13.04
CA MET A 391 -12.20 -0.51 13.36
C MET A 391 -11.64 0.80 13.91
N VAL A 392 -11.98 1.94 13.27
CA VAL A 392 -11.49 3.26 13.71
C VAL A 392 -12.13 3.66 15.06
N ALA A 393 -13.42 3.41 15.24
CA ALA A 393 -14.13 3.67 16.49
C ALA A 393 -13.57 2.83 17.65
N ALA A 394 -13.36 1.52 17.42
CA ALA A 394 -12.73 0.65 18.41
C ALA A 394 -11.32 1.14 18.79
N ARG A 395 -10.49 1.49 17.79
CA ARG A 395 -9.14 1.99 18.01
C ARG A 395 -9.12 3.32 18.80
N LEU A 396 -10.09 4.20 18.58
CA LEU A 396 -10.23 5.40 19.38
C LEU A 396 -10.48 5.05 20.85
N LEU A 397 -11.44 4.16 21.12
CA LEU A 397 -11.73 3.72 22.48
C LEU A 397 -10.53 2.99 23.12
N GLU A 398 -9.86 2.10 22.37
CA GLU A 398 -8.63 1.42 22.83
C GLU A 398 -7.54 2.43 23.24
N ALA A 399 -7.25 3.39 22.36
CA ALA A 399 -6.12 4.31 22.52
C ALA A 399 -6.25 5.22 23.76
N PHE A 400 -7.48 5.54 24.16
CA PHE A 400 -7.76 6.37 25.32
C PHE A 400 -8.13 5.58 26.59
N SER A 401 -8.17 4.24 26.50
CA SER A 401 -8.44 3.35 27.63
C SER A 401 -7.23 3.19 28.55
N PRO A 402 -7.43 2.69 29.79
CA PRO A 402 -6.35 2.29 30.69
C PRO A 402 -5.48 1.16 30.12
N HIS A 403 -4.30 0.98 30.71
CA HIS A 403 -3.41 -0.14 30.39
C HIS A 403 -4.05 -1.50 30.67
N CYS A 404 -3.68 -2.52 29.90
CA CYS A 404 -3.92 -3.91 30.26
C CYS A 404 -2.78 -4.37 31.18
N VAL A 405 -3.12 -5.00 32.30
CA VAL A 405 -2.17 -5.51 33.28
C VAL A 405 -2.31 -7.02 33.36
N LYS A 406 -1.20 -7.72 33.14
CA LYS A 406 -1.10 -9.17 33.23
C LYS A 406 -0.06 -9.58 34.27
N GLU A 407 -0.31 -10.69 34.93
CA GLU A 407 0.72 -11.39 35.69
C GLU A 407 1.27 -12.52 34.79
N MET A 408 2.54 -12.38 34.45
CA MET A 408 3.28 -13.37 33.66
C MET A 408 4.02 -14.29 34.61
N THR A 409 3.82 -15.61 34.48
CA THR A 409 4.55 -16.63 35.25
C THR A 409 5.43 -17.43 34.29
N GLU A 410 6.72 -17.46 34.52
CA GLU A 410 7.66 -18.33 33.84
C GLU A 410 8.20 -19.36 34.83
N VAL A 411 8.03 -20.65 34.50
CA VAL A 411 8.46 -21.76 35.36
C VAL A 411 9.53 -22.55 34.60
N ALA A 412 10.64 -22.80 35.30
CA ALA A 412 11.65 -23.76 34.86
C ALA A 412 11.52 -25.03 35.69
N LEU A 413 11.47 -26.16 35.00
CA LEU A 413 11.46 -27.49 35.59
C LEU A 413 12.76 -28.21 35.22
N SER A 414 13.26 -29.10 36.08
CA SER A 414 14.42 -29.93 35.79
C SER A 414 14.12 -31.41 36.02
N ALA A 415 14.61 -32.27 35.12
CA ALA A 415 14.61 -33.72 35.22
C ALA A 415 15.67 -34.31 34.30
N GLY A 416 16.39 -35.35 34.74
CA GLY A 416 17.37 -36.05 33.91
C GLY A 416 18.46 -35.13 33.31
N GLY A 417 18.89 -34.09 34.02
CA GLY A 417 19.84 -33.10 33.50
C GLY A 417 19.28 -32.07 32.52
N GLU A 418 18.01 -32.22 32.05
CA GLU A 418 17.33 -31.33 31.11
C GLU A 418 16.53 -30.27 31.84
N ILE A 419 16.43 -29.10 31.19
CA ILE A 419 15.61 -27.97 31.67
C ILE A 419 14.40 -27.80 30.75
N PHE A 420 13.24 -27.75 31.33
CA PHE A 420 11.95 -27.53 30.63
C PHE A 420 11.41 -26.16 31.03
N THR A 421 10.80 -25.46 30.07
CA THR A 421 10.23 -24.15 30.37
C THR A 421 8.76 -24.09 29.96
N ILE A 422 7.95 -23.45 30.79
CA ILE A 422 6.56 -23.18 30.51
C ILE A 422 6.23 -21.76 30.94
N LYS A 423 5.36 -21.09 30.19
CA LYS A 423 4.89 -19.74 30.48
C LYS A 423 3.37 -19.76 30.64
N GLY A 424 2.91 -18.99 31.60
CA GLY A 424 1.50 -18.72 31.80
C GLY A 424 1.23 -17.24 31.97
N ALA A 425 0.02 -16.79 31.72
CA ALA A 425 -0.39 -15.43 32.01
C ALA A 425 -1.80 -15.39 32.55
N VAL A 426 -2.01 -14.45 33.48
CA VAL A 426 -3.33 -14.15 34.04
C VAL A 426 -3.60 -12.66 33.85
N VAL A 427 -4.73 -12.32 33.22
CA VAL A 427 -5.14 -10.93 33.05
C VAL A 427 -5.69 -10.41 34.37
N LYS A 428 -4.99 -9.47 35.00
CA LYS A 428 -5.43 -8.78 36.25
C LYS A 428 -6.42 -7.65 35.94
N SER A 429 -6.15 -6.90 34.85
CA SER A 429 -7.01 -5.83 34.35
C SER A 429 -7.00 -5.84 32.82
N ALA A 430 -8.15 -6.00 32.22
CA ALA A 430 -8.28 -6.05 30.75
C ALA A 430 -7.92 -4.71 30.09
N GLY A 431 -8.22 -3.59 30.75
CA GLY A 431 -7.93 -2.26 30.21
C GLY A 431 -8.48 -2.10 28.80
N TRP A 432 -7.65 -1.60 27.89
CA TRP A 432 -8.01 -1.36 26.47
C TRP A 432 -8.45 -2.62 25.69
N ARG A 433 -8.04 -3.82 26.14
CA ARG A 433 -8.43 -5.08 25.48
C ARG A 433 -9.92 -5.39 25.61
N ALA A 434 -10.57 -4.86 26.63
CA ALA A 434 -12.01 -5.01 26.82
C ALA A 434 -12.85 -4.40 25.66
N VAL A 435 -12.28 -3.45 24.90
CA VAL A 435 -12.99 -2.75 23.83
C VAL A 435 -13.48 -3.69 22.75
N ARG A 436 -12.71 -4.70 22.38
CA ARG A 436 -13.09 -5.66 21.32
C ARG A 436 -13.68 -6.94 21.87
N GLY A 437 -13.50 -7.20 23.16
CA GLY A 437 -13.93 -8.45 23.79
C GLY A 437 -13.21 -9.68 23.22
N GLU A 438 -12.08 -9.48 22.55
CA GLU A 438 -11.31 -10.55 21.94
C GLU A 438 -10.53 -11.32 23.00
N PRO A 439 -10.68 -12.66 23.10
CA PRO A 439 -9.73 -13.49 23.82
C PRO A 439 -8.37 -13.39 23.11
N GLU A 440 -7.29 -13.50 23.86
CA GLU A 440 -5.96 -13.51 23.27
C GLU A 440 -5.76 -14.74 22.39
N GLU A 441 -5.67 -14.54 21.06
CA GLU A 441 -5.18 -15.58 20.14
C GLU A 441 -3.65 -15.75 20.16
N GLU A 442 -2.93 -14.97 20.93
CA GLU A 442 -1.46 -15.06 20.94
C GLU A 442 -0.98 -15.79 22.18
N VAL A 443 -0.48 -16.98 21.91
CA VAL A 443 0.14 -17.96 22.79
C VAL A 443 -0.91 -18.75 23.59
N GLU A 444 -0.87 -20.07 23.42
CA GLU A 444 -1.36 -21.03 24.42
C GLU A 444 -0.64 -20.79 25.75
N GLU A 445 -0.93 -19.68 26.39
CA GLU A 445 -0.52 -19.38 27.75
C GLU A 445 -1.36 -20.27 28.64
N ALA A 446 -0.76 -21.40 29.01
CA ALA A 446 -1.42 -22.38 29.84
C ALA A 446 -1.85 -21.72 31.16
N THR A 447 -3.07 -22.02 31.58
CA THR A 447 -3.44 -21.76 32.98
C THR A 447 -2.56 -22.67 33.83
N LEU A 448 -1.57 -22.10 34.49
CA LEU A 448 -0.65 -22.84 35.34
C LEU A 448 -1.24 -22.96 36.74
N PRO A 449 -1.07 -24.13 37.39
CA PRO A 449 -1.33 -24.25 38.82
C PRO A 449 -0.35 -23.38 39.64
N GLU A 450 -0.65 -23.14 40.89
CA GLU A 450 0.27 -22.41 41.74
C GLU A 450 1.48 -23.30 42.09
N LEU A 451 2.62 -23.03 41.40
CA LEU A 451 3.88 -23.75 41.60
C LEU A 451 4.83 -22.96 42.50
N GLN A 452 5.64 -23.66 43.29
CA GLN A 452 6.68 -23.09 44.17
C GLN A 452 8.05 -23.64 43.80
N THR A 453 9.09 -22.84 43.98
CA THR A 453 10.48 -23.29 43.79
C THR A 453 10.80 -24.43 44.76
N ASP A 454 11.63 -25.37 44.35
CA ASP A 454 12.01 -26.60 45.05
C ASP A 454 10.88 -27.62 45.23
N GLU A 455 9.72 -27.38 44.68
CA GLU A 455 8.61 -28.35 44.63
C GLU A 455 8.94 -29.46 43.63
N THR A 456 8.52 -30.70 43.94
CA THR A 456 8.64 -31.84 43.05
C THR A 456 7.25 -32.34 42.61
N LEU A 457 7.11 -32.62 41.33
CA LEU A 457 5.87 -33.09 40.73
C LEU A 457 6.11 -34.44 40.07
N PRO A 458 5.13 -35.38 40.14
CA PRO A 458 5.27 -36.65 39.44
C PRO A 458 5.23 -36.39 37.93
N LEU A 459 6.12 -37.07 37.18
CA LEU A 459 6.12 -37.12 35.75
C LEU A 459 4.92 -37.99 35.29
N LEU A 460 3.94 -37.40 34.63
CA LEU A 460 2.76 -38.11 34.15
C LEU A 460 2.95 -38.73 32.76
N ALA A 461 3.66 -38.03 31.89
CA ALA A 461 3.98 -38.48 30.55
C ALA A 461 5.22 -37.74 30.03
N SER A 462 5.94 -38.42 29.17
CA SER A 462 7.11 -37.87 28.45
C SER A 462 7.10 -38.39 27.01
N GLU A 463 7.57 -37.60 26.08
CA GLU A 463 7.69 -37.97 24.68
C GLU A 463 8.76 -37.15 23.97
N THR A 464 9.40 -37.73 22.95
CA THR A 464 10.19 -36.95 22.01
C THR A 464 9.28 -36.37 20.91
N VAL A 465 9.37 -35.07 20.67
CA VAL A 465 8.60 -34.36 19.66
C VAL A 465 9.50 -33.94 18.52
N GLU A 466 9.25 -34.46 17.31
CA GLU A 466 9.93 -34.03 16.09
C GLU A 466 9.36 -32.64 15.68
N LYS A 467 10.25 -31.70 15.43
CA LYS A 467 9.95 -30.37 14.91
C LYS A 467 10.81 -30.07 13.69
N GLN A 468 10.40 -29.08 12.93
CA GLN A 468 11.17 -28.62 11.77
C GLN A 468 11.28 -27.09 11.81
N THR A 469 12.43 -26.59 11.38
CA THR A 469 12.54 -25.15 11.09
C THR A 469 11.61 -24.77 9.93
N LYS A 470 11.05 -23.58 10.00
CA LYS A 470 10.12 -23.08 8.98
C LYS A 470 10.75 -21.87 8.25
N PRO A 471 10.52 -21.73 6.95
CA PRO A 471 10.95 -20.53 6.25
C PRO A 471 10.19 -19.29 6.76
N LYS A 472 10.77 -18.12 6.56
CA LYS A 472 10.01 -16.89 6.71
C LYS A 472 8.78 -16.93 5.79
N PRO A 473 7.58 -16.57 6.27
CA PRO A 473 6.37 -16.61 5.45
C PRO A 473 6.48 -15.63 4.26
N LEU A 474 5.78 -15.97 3.17
CA LEU A 474 5.62 -15.05 2.05
C LEU A 474 4.94 -13.76 2.50
N HIS A 475 5.21 -12.67 1.79
CA HIS A 475 4.54 -11.41 2.11
C HIS A 475 3.05 -11.47 1.84
N THR A 476 2.26 -11.00 2.80
CA THR A 476 0.90 -10.49 2.59
C THR A 476 0.97 -8.98 2.35
N GLU A 477 -0.14 -8.33 1.98
CA GLU A 477 -0.14 -6.85 1.89
C GLU A 477 0.21 -6.21 3.24
N SER A 478 -0.31 -6.75 4.34
CA SER A 478 0.02 -6.29 5.70
C SER A 478 1.51 -6.37 6.01
N SER A 479 2.15 -7.53 5.76
CA SER A 479 3.57 -7.69 6.03
C SER A 479 4.47 -6.92 5.06
N LEU A 480 4.01 -6.72 3.81
CA LEU A 480 4.70 -5.88 2.84
C LEU A 480 4.66 -4.40 3.23
N LEU A 481 3.49 -3.89 3.63
CA LEU A 481 3.36 -2.53 4.16
C LEU A 481 4.27 -2.31 5.38
N SER A 482 4.37 -3.30 6.28
CA SER A 482 5.31 -3.26 7.39
C SER A 482 6.77 -3.25 6.92
N ALA A 483 7.12 -4.03 5.89
CA ALA A 483 8.47 -4.03 5.32
C ALA A 483 8.81 -2.68 4.67
N MET A 484 7.87 -2.09 3.92
CA MET A 484 8.03 -0.76 3.32
C MET A 484 8.20 0.33 4.38
N GLU A 485 7.44 0.26 5.48
CA GLU A 485 7.50 1.23 6.58
C GLU A 485 8.80 1.14 7.39
N HIS A 486 9.34 -0.07 7.57
CA HIS A 486 10.49 -0.32 8.44
C HIS A 486 11.77 -0.70 7.70
N CYS A 487 11.82 -0.52 6.38
CA CYS A 487 12.95 -0.94 5.53
C CYS A 487 14.29 -0.31 5.95
N GLY A 488 14.27 0.87 6.58
CA GLY A 488 15.46 1.53 7.10
C GLY A 488 16.19 0.77 8.21
N ARG A 489 15.56 -0.21 8.86
CA ARG A 489 16.20 -0.97 9.96
C ARG A 489 17.38 -1.83 9.50
N GLU A 490 17.39 -2.23 8.23
CA GLU A 490 18.42 -3.07 7.63
C GLU A 490 19.58 -2.26 7.04
N ILE A 491 19.47 -0.92 6.98
CA ILE A 491 20.52 -0.03 6.47
C ILE A 491 21.67 0.07 7.48
N GLY A 492 22.90 -0.19 7.00
CA GLY A 492 24.10 -0.13 7.81
C GLY A 492 24.50 1.28 8.22
N ASP A 493 24.34 2.25 7.32
CA ASP A 493 24.67 3.66 7.54
C ASP A 493 23.69 4.33 8.50
N GLY A 494 24.20 4.93 9.59
CA GLY A 494 23.39 5.52 10.64
C GLY A 494 22.65 6.80 10.20
N GLN A 495 23.20 7.60 9.29
CA GLN A 495 22.57 8.82 8.78
C GLN A 495 21.44 8.46 7.81
N LEU A 496 21.69 7.57 6.85
CA LEU A 496 20.68 7.06 5.92
C LEU A 496 19.54 6.33 6.67
N ARG A 497 19.90 5.56 7.70
CA ARG A 497 18.90 4.91 8.56
C ARG A 497 18.00 5.93 9.23
N THR A 498 18.53 7.05 9.72
CA THR A 498 17.74 8.10 10.36
C THR A 498 16.83 8.79 9.37
N ALA A 499 17.32 9.11 8.15
CA ALA A 499 16.56 9.78 7.11
C ALA A 499 15.29 9.01 6.66
N ILE A 500 15.35 7.67 6.67
CA ILE A 500 14.24 6.82 6.22
C ILE A 500 13.49 6.14 7.38
N ARG A 501 14.00 6.25 8.61
CA ARG A 501 13.50 5.50 9.78
C ARG A 501 12.03 5.75 10.08
N GLU A 502 11.57 6.96 9.90
CA GLU A 502 10.20 7.37 10.21
C GLU A 502 9.27 7.30 8.99
N ALA A 503 9.81 7.49 7.78
CA ALA A 503 9.03 7.55 6.55
C ALA A 503 8.93 6.19 5.84
N GLY A 504 9.98 5.35 5.89
CA GLY A 504 10.09 4.16 5.05
C GLY A 504 10.18 4.49 3.57
N ILE A 505 9.92 3.51 2.69
CA ILE A 505 9.73 3.77 1.26
C ILE A 505 8.25 3.98 0.92
N GLY A 506 7.99 5.02 0.11
CA GLY A 506 6.63 5.48 -0.16
C GLY A 506 5.97 6.12 1.06
N THR A 507 5.10 7.07 0.84
CA THR A 507 4.28 7.66 1.90
C THR A 507 3.07 6.77 2.21
N PRO A 508 2.42 6.89 3.37
CA PRO A 508 1.18 6.19 3.66
C PRO A 508 0.13 6.32 2.54
N ALA A 509 0.03 7.52 1.95
CA ALA A 509 -0.90 7.80 0.86
C ALA A 509 -0.57 7.08 -0.47
N THR A 510 0.68 6.70 -0.71
CA THR A 510 1.15 6.17 -2.01
C THR A 510 1.45 4.68 -2.00
N ARG A 511 1.69 4.05 -0.84
CA ARG A 511 2.05 2.62 -0.74
C ARG A 511 1.04 1.71 -1.43
N ALA A 512 -0.26 1.92 -1.21
CA ALA A 512 -1.32 1.14 -1.86
C ALA A 512 -1.24 1.25 -3.40
N ALA A 513 -1.08 2.45 -3.94
CA ALA A 513 -0.97 2.67 -5.37
C ALA A 513 0.29 2.03 -5.98
N VAL A 514 1.39 1.97 -5.23
CA VAL A 514 2.60 1.24 -5.65
C VAL A 514 2.33 -0.26 -5.76
N ILE A 515 1.67 -0.85 -4.77
CA ILE A 515 1.30 -2.28 -4.78
C ILE A 515 0.36 -2.58 -5.96
N GLU A 516 -0.68 -1.76 -6.18
CA GLU A 516 -1.59 -1.92 -7.31
C GLU A 516 -0.86 -1.74 -8.66
N THR A 517 0.14 -0.86 -8.74
CA THR A 517 0.98 -0.73 -9.94
C THR A 517 1.74 -2.03 -10.22
N LEU A 518 2.27 -2.73 -9.22
CA LEU A 518 2.91 -4.03 -9.43
C LEU A 518 1.94 -5.08 -9.97
N PHE A 519 0.68 -5.09 -9.50
CA PHE A 519 -0.38 -5.94 -10.08
C PHE A 519 -0.71 -5.55 -11.51
N ALA A 520 -0.95 -4.28 -11.77
CA ALA A 520 -1.31 -3.75 -13.11
C ALA A 520 -0.21 -4.03 -14.15
N ARG A 521 1.07 -4.03 -13.73
CA ARG A 521 2.22 -4.39 -14.58
C ARG A 521 2.42 -5.90 -14.72
N ASN A 522 1.61 -6.69 -14.03
CA ASN A 522 1.74 -8.15 -13.98
C ASN A 522 3.12 -8.60 -13.45
N TYR A 523 3.67 -7.89 -12.46
CA TYR A 523 4.91 -8.27 -11.77
C TYR A 523 4.64 -9.20 -10.61
N ILE A 524 3.48 -9.05 -9.97
CA ILE A 524 3.03 -9.88 -8.85
C ILE A 524 1.59 -10.34 -9.08
N ARG A 525 1.21 -11.38 -8.38
CA ARG A 525 -0.17 -11.87 -8.28
C ARG A 525 -0.49 -12.27 -6.85
N ARG A 526 -1.76 -12.33 -6.52
CA ARG A 526 -2.23 -12.91 -5.25
C ARG A 526 -2.31 -14.43 -5.36
N ASP A 527 -1.79 -15.10 -4.35
CA ASP A 527 -2.00 -16.53 -4.11
C ASP A 527 -2.60 -16.67 -2.70
N LYS A 528 -3.93 -16.76 -2.63
CA LYS A 528 -4.70 -16.54 -1.39
C LYS A 528 -4.34 -15.17 -0.80
N LYS A 529 -3.88 -15.10 0.45
CA LYS A 529 -3.42 -13.88 1.11
C LYS A 529 -2.00 -13.46 0.72
N ASN A 530 -1.23 -14.35 0.09
CA ASN A 530 0.18 -14.12 -0.20
C ASN A 530 0.37 -13.35 -1.51
N LEU A 531 1.39 -12.50 -1.51
CA LEU A 531 1.92 -11.83 -2.69
C LEU A 531 3.06 -12.69 -3.27
N VAL A 532 2.89 -13.15 -4.49
CA VAL A 532 3.92 -13.93 -5.18
C VAL A 532 4.31 -13.26 -6.50
N PRO A 533 5.61 -13.26 -6.85
CA PRO A 533 6.04 -12.71 -8.12
C PRO A 533 5.56 -13.59 -9.28
N THR A 534 5.34 -12.97 -10.43
CA THR A 534 5.19 -13.66 -11.70
C THR A 534 6.56 -13.94 -12.34
N GLU A 535 6.60 -14.71 -13.41
CA GLU A 535 7.83 -14.88 -14.20
C GLU A 535 8.36 -13.53 -14.70
N LYS A 536 7.45 -12.64 -15.15
CA LYS A 536 7.81 -11.28 -15.56
C LYS A 536 8.40 -10.47 -14.40
N GLY A 537 7.83 -10.57 -13.21
CA GLY A 537 8.33 -9.90 -12.02
C GLY A 537 9.71 -10.40 -11.59
N LEU A 538 9.92 -11.72 -11.64
CA LEU A 538 11.22 -12.35 -11.36
C LEU A 538 12.28 -11.91 -12.38
N ALA A 539 11.96 -11.89 -13.68
CA ALA A 539 12.89 -11.45 -14.71
C ALA A 539 13.29 -9.98 -14.53
N VAL A 540 12.33 -9.09 -14.19
CA VAL A 540 12.64 -7.69 -13.85
C VAL A 540 13.55 -7.64 -12.62
N TYR A 541 13.22 -8.36 -11.56
CA TYR A 541 14.04 -8.40 -10.34
C TYR A 541 15.46 -8.88 -10.62
N ASP A 542 15.62 -9.95 -11.40
CA ASP A 542 16.95 -10.48 -11.76
C ASP A 542 17.81 -9.48 -12.54
N THR A 543 17.16 -8.66 -13.35
CA THR A 543 17.85 -7.61 -14.12
C THR A 543 18.29 -6.45 -13.23
N VAL A 544 17.55 -6.14 -12.15
CA VAL A 544 17.78 -4.92 -11.36
C VAL A 544 18.27 -5.14 -9.94
N LYS A 545 18.28 -6.38 -9.42
CA LYS A 545 18.59 -6.69 -8.00
C LYS A 545 19.95 -6.18 -7.52
N ASP A 546 20.93 -6.10 -8.42
CA ASP A 546 22.29 -5.63 -8.13
C ASP A 546 22.50 -4.15 -8.52
N LYS A 547 21.41 -3.42 -8.80
CA LYS A 547 21.43 -2.00 -9.21
C LYS A 547 20.80 -1.13 -8.12
N LYS A 548 21.35 0.08 -7.97
CA LYS A 548 20.87 1.05 -6.96
C LYS A 548 19.37 1.32 -7.00
N ILE A 549 18.71 1.22 -8.17
CA ILE A 549 17.25 1.43 -8.28
C ILE A 549 16.42 0.38 -7.53
N ALA A 550 16.99 -0.79 -7.25
CA ALA A 550 16.34 -1.83 -6.45
C ALA A 550 16.64 -1.70 -4.95
N ASP A 551 17.57 -0.82 -4.58
CA ASP A 551 18.03 -0.64 -3.23
C ASP A 551 17.21 0.44 -2.50
N VAL A 552 16.89 0.19 -1.25
CA VAL A 552 16.25 1.14 -0.34
C VAL A 552 17.20 2.29 0.03
N GLU A 553 18.51 2.03 0.07
CA GLU A 553 19.53 3.03 0.41
C GLU A 553 19.53 4.23 -0.55
N MET A 554 19.27 4.00 -1.84
CA MET A 554 19.12 5.09 -2.80
C MET A 554 17.98 6.04 -2.40
N THR A 555 16.85 5.49 -1.99
CA THR A 555 15.70 6.30 -1.53
C THR A 555 16.05 7.06 -0.26
N ALA A 556 16.78 6.43 0.67
CA ALA A 556 17.23 7.05 1.91
C ALA A 556 18.17 8.24 1.63
N ALA A 557 19.14 8.06 0.74
CA ALA A 557 20.07 9.12 0.36
C ALA A 557 19.35 10.32 -0.29
N TRP A 558 18.34 10.05 -1.11
CA TRP A 558 17.53 11.13 -1.67
C TRP A 558 16.74 11.88 -0.61
N GLU A 559 16.06 11.19 0.28
CA GLU A 559 15.26 11.84 1.34
C GLU A 559 16.16 12.65 2.30
N GLU A 560 17.37 12.16 2.60
CA GLU A 560 18.36 12.92 3.37
C GLU A 560 18.75 14.21 2.66
N THR A 561 19.07 14.14 1.37
CA THR A 561 19.45 15.33 0.58
C THR A 561 18.27 16.29 0.45
N LEU A 562 17.06 15.78 0.21
CA LEU A 562 15.85 16.58 0.13
C LEU A 562 15.53 17.30 1.46
N ALA A 563 15.79 16.66 2.60
CA ALA A 563 15.69 17.30 3.91
C ALA A 563 16.71 18.42 4.08
N LYS A 564 17.96 18.24 3.60
CA LYS A 564 18.99 19.28 3.60
C LYS A 564 18.65 20.45 2.66
N ILE A 565 17.96 20.20 1.53
CA ILE A 565 17.44 21.27 0.66
C ILE A 565 16.37 22.08 1.40
N GLU A 566 15.49 21.42 2.14
CA GLU A 566 14.43 22.06 2.91
C GLU A 566 14.97 22.98 4.01
N THR A 567 16.07 22.58 4.66
CA THR A 567 16.76 23.42 5.66
C THR A 567 17.69 24.48 5.03
N GLY A 568 17.93 24.42 3.72
CA GLY A 568 18.86 25.32 3.02
C GLY A 568 20.33 24.90 3.13
N GLU A 569 20.61 23.71 3.66
CA GLU A 569 21.98 23.16 3.80
C GLU A 569 22.51 22.54 2.50
N ALA A 570 21.62 22.19 1.56
CA ALA A 570 21.99 21.64 0.25
C ALA A 570 21.31 22.40 -0.90
N ASP A 571 21.97 22.42 -2.06
CA ASP A 571 21.48 23.08 -3.27
C ASP A 571 20.67 22.10 -4.15
N ALA A 572 19.44 22.49 -4.51
CA ALA A 572 18.55 21.71 -5.35
C ALA A 572 19.12 21.47 -6.77
N SER A 573 19.91 22.42 -7.30
CA SER A 573 20.52 22.29 -8.64
C SER A 573 21.64 21.26 -8.63
N SER A 574 22.38 21.13 -7.54
CA SER A 574 23.40 20.08 -7.36
C SER A 574 22.75 18.71 -7.27
N PHE A 575 21.69 18.57 -6.47
CA PHE A 575 20.91 17.33 -6.41
C PHE A 575 20.39 16.92 -7.80
N ARG A 576 19.85 17.87 -8.56
CA ARG A 576 19.38 17.61 -9.93
C ARG A 576 20.49 17.08 -10.83
N ARG A 577 21.69 17.68 -10.82
CA ARG A 577 22.84 17.21 -11.62
C ARG A 577 23.22 15.77 -11.25
N ASP A 578 23.26 15.44 -9.97
CA ASP A 578 23.56 14.08 -9.51
C ASP A 578 22.51 13.08 -10.00
N ILE A 579 21.23 13.46 -10.02
CA ILE A 579 20.14 12.65 -10.57
C ILE A 579 20.27 12.48 -12.09
N GLU A 580 20.65 13.51 -12.83
CA GLU A 580 20.87 13.42 -14.28
C GLU A 580 22.04 12.47 -14.60
N VAL A 581 23.13 12.53 -13.85
CA VAL A 581 24.28 11.59 -13.97
C VAL A 581 23.83 10.17 -13.68
N TYR A 582 23.10 9.96 -12.56
CA TYR A 582 22.58 8.65 -12.23
C TYR A 582 21.59 8.12 -13.29
N THR A 583 20.74 8.99 -13.83
CA THR A 583 19.78 8.64 -14.90
C THR A 583 20.53 8.16 -16.14
N ALA A 584 21.58 8.83 -16.56
CA ALA A 584 22.41 8.40 -17.69
C ALA A 584 23.08 7.04 -17.43
N GLN A 585 23.61 6.84 -16.24
CA GLN A 585 24.24 5.58 -15.82
C GLN A 585 23.22 4.41 -15.87
N ILE A 586 22.08 4.54 -15.19
CA ILE A 586 21.09 3.45 -15.11
C ILE A 586 20.50 3.12 -16.49
N VAL A 587 20.32 4.13 -17.36
CA VAL A 587 19.89 3.92 -18.75
C VAL A 587 20.90 3.06 -19.51
N ALA A 588 22.19 3.38 -19.44
CA ALA A 588 23.24 2.62 -20.10
C ALA A 588 23.29 1.16 -19.60
N GLU A 589 23.19 0.97 -18.29
CA GLU A 589 23.16 -0.35 -17.67
C GLU A 589 21.94 -1.18 -18.11
N LEU A 590 20.75 -0.56 -18.17
CA LEU A 590 19.52 -1.25 -18.55
C LEU A 590 19.49 -1.55 -20.05
N LEU A 591 19.99 -0.67 -20.92
CA LEU A 591 20.05 -0.91 -22.35
C LEU A 591 21.03 -2.02 -22.75
N SER A 592 22.03 -2.31 -21.90
CA SER A 592 22.97 -3.42 -22.08
C SER A 592 22.48 -4.73 -21.45
N ALA A 593 21.44 -4.67 -20.62
CA ALA A 593 20.91 -5.84 -19.94
C ALA A 593 20.12 -6.75 -20.89
N THR A 594 20.20 -8.05 -20.64
CA THR A 594 19.35 -9.06 -21.30
C THR A 594 18.23 -9.44 -20.35
N LEU A 595 16.98 -9.14 -20.71
CA LEU A 595 15.83 -9.65 -19.97
C LEU A 595 15.41 -11.00 -20.55
N ASP A 596 15.60 -12.04 -19.77
CA ASP A 596 15.06 -13.36 -20.08
C ASP A 596 13.61 -13.46 -19.57
N VAL A 597 12.72 -12.72 -20.23
CA VAL A 597 11.29 -12.85 -19.98
C VAL A 597 10.80 -13.97 -20.87
N ALA A 598 10.62 -15.16 -20.28
CA ALA A 598 9.83 -16.18 -20.93
C ALA A 598 8.49 -15.52 -21.36
N PRO A 599 8.07 -15.63 -22.62
CA PRO A 599 6.84 -15.03 -23.06
C PRO A 599 5.71 -15.55 -22.21
N SER A 600 5.07 -14.67 -21.45
CA SER A 600 3.87 -15.00 -20.68
C SER A 600 2.77 -15.37 -21.65
N GLY A 601 2.49 -16.64 -21.79
CA GLY A 601 1.45 -17.14 -22.67
C GLY A 601 1.85 -18.44 -23.39
N GLU A 602 0.86 -19.12 -23.89
CA GLU A 602 1.04 -20.30 -24.73
C GLU A 602 1.94 -19.98 -25.93
N GLN A 603 3.04 -20.69 -26.09
CA GLN A 603 3.96 -20.49 -27.22
C GLN A 603 3.42 -21.21 -28.46
N CYS A 604 3.42 -20.53 -29.59
CA CYS A 604 3.16 -21.15 -30.87
C CYS A 604 4.04 -20.55 -31.96
N THR A 605 4.41 -21.40 -32.92
CA THR A 605 5.17 -20.99 -34.10
C THR A 605 4.28 -20.23 -35.09
N CYS A 606 4.84 -19.26 -35.76
CA CYS A 606 4.10 -18.49 -36.77
C CYS A 606 3.65 -19.42 -37.91
N PRO A 607 2.36 -19.43 -38.27
CA PRO A 607 1.85 -20.30 -39.33
C PRO A 607 2.35 -19.89 -40.72
N LYS A 608 2.75 -18.62 -40.90
CA LYS A 608 3.20 -18.06 -42.16
C LYS A 608 4.67 -18.37 -42.45
N CYS A 609 5.59 -17.97 -41.58
CA CYS A 609 7.02 -18.19 -41.79
C CYS A 609 7.52 -19.53 -41.26
N LYS A 610 6.82 -20.18 -40.32
CA LYS A 610 7.16 -21.45 -39.67
C LYS A 610 8.55 -21.46 -38.98
N LYS A 611 9.16 -20.28 -38.79
CA LYS A 611 10.49 -20.11 -38.22
C LYS A 611 10.47 -19.38 -36.86
N SER A 612 9.62 -18.35 -36.78
CA SER A 612 9.57 -17.47 -35.62
C SER A 612 8.31 -17.71 -34.79
N ARG A 613 8.34 -17.36 -33.52
CA ARG A 613 7.19 -17.45 -32.61
C ARG A 613 6.18 -16.34 -32.83
N ILE A 614 4.94 -16.55 -32.35
CA ILE A 614 3.91 -15.50 -32.25
C ILE A 614 4.09 -14.75 -30.94
N LEU A 615 4.09 -13.42 -31.02
CA LEU A 615 4.05 -12.51 -29.88
C LEU A 615 2.63 -12.05 -29.65
N PHE A 616 2.17 -12.12 -28.40
CA PHE A 616 0.82 -11.76 -27.99
C PHE A 616 0.80 -10.36 -27.37
N PHE A 617 -0.02 -9.47 -27.92
CA PHE A 617 -0.26 -8.12 -27.44
C PHE A 617 -1.76 -7.96 -27.10
N ASP A 618 -2.14 -6.91 -26.38
CA ASP A 618 -3.54 -6.68 -25.98
C ASP A 618 -4.54 -6.67 -27.13
N LYS A 619 -4.14 -6.16 -28.30
CA LYS A 619 -5.03 -6.00 -29.47
C LYS A 619 -4.71 -6.92 -30.63
N VAL A 620 -3.49 -7.44 -30.70
CA VAL A 620 -3.01 -8.24 -31.80
C VAL A 620 -2.10 -9.37 -31.34
N ALA A 621 -2.04 -10.45 -32.10
CA ALA A 621 -0.96 -11.43 -32.05
C ALA A 621 -0.20 -11.34 -33.38
N LYS A 622 1.14 -11.19 -33.33
CA LYS A 622 1.96 -11.01 -34.54
C LYS A 622 3.23 -11.85 -34.50
N CYS A 623 3.80 -12.14 -35.67
CA CYS A 623 5.08 -12.80 -35.78
C CYS A 623 6.20 -11.97 -35.10
N ALA A 624 7.14 -12.64 -34.41
CA ALA A 624 8.32 -11.99 -33.87
C ALA A 624 9.27 -11.49 -34.98
N ASP A 625 9.24 -12.14 -36.13
CA ASP A 625 9.95 -11.71 -37.33
C ASP A 625 9.16 -10.58 -38.02
N VAL A 626 9.78 -9.40 -38.04
CA VAL A 626 9.17 -8.18 -38.60
C VAL A 626 8.93 -8.32 -40.09
N ASP A 627 9.80 -9.00 -40.82
CA ASP A 627 9.73 -9.18 -42.25
C ASP A 627 8.63 -10.18 -42.68
N CYS A 628 8.23 -11.04 -41.77
CA CYS A 628 7.12 -11.99 -41.99
C CYS A 628 5.77 -11.29 -42.15
N GLY A 629 5.50 -10.24 -41.39
CA GLY A 629 4.28 -9.44 -41.45
C GLY A 629 2.99 -10.17 -41.04
N PHE A 630 3.04 -11.40 -40.47
CA PHE A 630 1.85 -12.07 -39.94
C PHE A 630 1.29 -11.31 -38.73
N THR A 631 -0.02 -10.95 -38.82
CA THR A 631 -0.72 -10.24 -37.75
C THR A 631 -2.16 -10.70 -37.64
N LEU A 632 -2.60 -11.07 -36.46
CA LEU A 632 -3.96 -11.48 -36.13
C LEU A 632 -4.55 -10.51 -35.10
N PHE A 633 -5.69 -9.89 -35.42
CA PHE A 633 -6.39 -9.00 -34.49
C PHE A 633 -7.22 -9.81 -33.50
N ARG A 634 -7.08 -9.50 -32.19
CA ARG A 634 -7.81 -10.20 -31.12
C ARG A 634 -9.31 -9.93 -31.15
N ASN A 635 -9.74 -8.75 -31.57
CA ASN A 635 -11.16 -8.44 -31.62
C ASN A 635 -11.77 -8.99 -32.94
N LYS A 636 -12.67 -9.96 -32.81
CA LYS A 636 -13.44 -10.54 -33.92
C LYS A 636 -14.92 -10.58 -33.50
N GLY A 637 -15.77 -9.95 -34.34
CA GLY A 637 -17.21 -9.92 -34.06
C GLY A 637 -17.59 -9.44 -32.68
N GLY A 638 -16.93 -8.39 -32.16
CA GLY A 638 -17.17 -7.83 -30.83
C GLY A 638 -16.62 -8.66 -29.66
N LYS A 639 -15.87 -9.73 -29.94
CA LYS A 639 -15.28 -10.62 -28.94
C LYS A 639 -13.76 -10.56 -28.97
N VAL A 640 -13.11 -10.47 -27.78
CA VAL A 640 -11.67 -10.51 -27.65
C VAL A 640 -11.23 -11.97 -27.51
N LEU A 641 -10.37 -12.43 -28.44
CA LEU A 641 -9.83 -13.78 -28.46
C LEU A 641 -8.76 -13.93 -27.38
N THR A 642 -8.86 -14.99 -26.58
CA THR A 642 -7.83 -15.37 -25.59
C THR A 642 -6.60 -15.97 -26.29
N ASP A 643 -5.44 -15.94 -25.62
CA ASP A 643 -4.20 -16.55 -26.12
C ASP A 643 -4.43 -18.01 -26.50
N LYS A 644 -5.11 -18.78 -25.67
CA LYS A 644 -5.46 -20.18 -25.91
C LYS A 644 -6.25 -20.39 -27.20
N LEU A 645 -7.21 -19.51 -27.50
CA LEU A 645 -7.97 -19.59 -28.75
C LEU A 645 -7.10 -19.27 -29.96
N ILE A 646 -6.20 -18.27 -29.82
CA ILE A 646 -5.27 -17.90 -30.91
C ILE A 646 -4.27 -19.00 -31.16
N VAL A 647 -3.69 -19.60 -30.11
CA VAL A 647 -2.78 -20.74 -30.24
C VAL A 647 -3.47 -21.91 -30.93
N GLY A 648 -4.68 -22.28 -30.50
CA GLY A 648 -5.47 -23.31 -31.17
C GLY A 648 -5.68 -22.99 -32.63
N LEU A 649 -6.08 -21.75 -32.97
CA LEU A 649 -6.29 -21.31 -34.34
C LEU A 649 -5.01 -21.39 -35.21
N VAL A 650 -3.89 -20.94 -34.66
CA VAL A 650 -2.59 -20.90 -35.36
C VAL A 650 -1.98 -22.28 -35.51
N THR A 651 -2.16 -23.17 -34.54
CA THR A 651 -1.56 -24.52 -34.52
C THR A 651 -2.39 -25.53 -35.30
N THR A 652 -3.71 -25.50 -35.14
CA THR A 652 -4.62 -26.48 -35.74
C THR A 652 -5.42 -25.96 -36.94
N GLY A 653 -5.28 -24.65 -37.25
CA GLY A 653 -6.05 -23.99 -38.31
C GLY A 653 -7.50 -23.69 -37.96
N ARG A 654 -8.01 -24.16 -36.82
CA ARG A 654 -9.41 -24.00 -36.40
C ARG A 654 -9.57 -23.91 -34.90
N THR A 655 -10.54 -23.12 -34.40
CA THR A 655 -10.92 -23.11 -32.98
C THR A 655 -12.10 -24.06 -32.71
N PRO A 656 -12.32 -24.47 -31.47
CA PRO A 656 -13.64 -24.96 -31.04
C PRO A 656 -14.75 -23.95 -31.33
N LEU A 657 -16.01 -24.38 -31.21
CA LEU A 657 -17.17 -23.47 -31.36
C LEU A 657 -17.09 -22.40 -30.24
N VAL A 658 -17.01 -21.14 -30.65
CA VAL A 658 -17.00 -19.98 -29.80
C VAL A 658 -18.35 -19.30 -29.83
N LYS A 659 -18.98 -19.12 -28.67
CA LYS A 659 -20.34 -18.55 -28.57
C LYS A 659 -20.26 -17.03 -28.43
N GLY A 660 -21.30 -16.33 -28.97
CA GLY A 660 -21.58 -14.94 -28.68
C GLY A 660 -20.76 -13.93 -29.49
N PHE A 661 -20.38 -14.23 -30.74
CA PHE A 661 -19.97 -13.21 -31.69
C PHE A 661 -21.15 -12.31 -32.05
N ARG A 662 -20.88 -11.09 -32.48
CA ARG A 662 -21.89 -10.14 -32.97
C ARG A 662 -21.62 -9.79 -34.41
N ASN A 663 -22.68 -9.81 -35.23
CA ASN A 663 -22.62 -9.32 -36.60
C ASN A 663 -22.70 -7.78 -36.69
N ARG A 664 -22.64 -7.20 -37.86
CA ARG A 664 -22.73 -5.73 -38.07
C ARG A 664 -24.05 -5.12 -37.58
N GLU A 665 -25.11 -5.92 -37.54
CA GLU A 665 -26.44 -5.53 -37.03
C GLU A 665 -26.62 -5.76 -35.53
N GLY A 666 -25.56 -6.17 -34.83
CA GLY A 666 -25.57 -6.42 -33.36
C GLY A 666 -26.16 -7.78 -32.96
N ARG A 667 -26.61 -8.62 -33.90
CA ARG A 667 -27.18 -9.93 -33.61
C ARG A 667 -26.09 -10.92 -33.21
N SER A 668 -26.35 -11.70 -32.13
CA SER A 668 -25.43 -12.71 -31.65
C SER A 668 -25.45 -13.98 -32.49
N PHE A 669 -24.28 -14.58 -32.74
CA PHE A 669 -24.12 -15.86 -33.42
C PHE A 669 -22.94 -16.66 -32.82
N ASP A 670 -22.98 -17.97 -33.05
CA ASP A 670 -21.93 -18.90 -32.61
C ASP A 670 -21.21 -19.44 -33.83
N ALA A 671 -19.88 -19.46 -33.84
CA ALA A 671 -19.06 -19.98 -34.93
C ALA A 671 -17.71 -20.48 -34.42
N ALA A 672 -17.09 -21.40 -35.17
CA ALA A 672 -15.66 -21.64 -35.02
C ALA A 672 -14.89 -20.64 -35.89
N LEU A 673 -13.69 -20.25 -35.46
CA LEU A 673 -12.78 -19.49 -36.31
C LEU A 673 -11.89 -20.44 -37.10
N VAL A 674 -11.60 -20.08 -38.32
CA VAL A 674 -10.73 -20.83 -39.25
C VAL A 674 -9.66 -19.90 -39.80
N LEU A 675 -8.42 -20.38 -39.82
CA LEU A 675 -7.32 -19.69 -40.46
C LEU A 675 -7.28 -20.08 -41.95
N ASN A 676 -7.56 -19.11 -42.82
CA ASN A 676 -7.55 -19.31 -44.25
C ASN A 676 -6.12 -19.45 -44.80
N PRO A 677 -5.96 -19.99 -46.06
CA PRO A 677 -4.64 -20.11 -46.68
C PRO A 677 -3.87 -18.80 -46.87
N ASP A 678 -4.57 -17.67 -46.94
CA ASP A 678 -4.01 -16.31 -46.98
C ASP A 678 -3.70 -15.73 -45.61
N PHE A 679 -3.81 -16.56 -44.57
CA PHE A 679 -3.61 -16.20 -43.15
C PHE A 679 -4.65 -15.21 -42.58
N THR A 680 -5.76 -14.99 -43.28
CA THR A 680 -6.90 -14.27 -42.72
C THR A 680 -7.75 -15.19 -41.84
N VAL A 681 -8.51 -14.61 -40.90
CA VAL A 681 -9.38 -15.39 -40.00
C VAL A 681 -10.84 -15.29 -40.47
N GLY A 682 -11.40 -16.43 -40.81
CA GLY A 682 -12.82 -16.58 -41.23
C GLY A 682 -13.68 -17.20 -40.10
N TYR A 683 -15.00 -17.24 -40.35
CA TYR A 683 -15.98 -17.95 -39.51
C TYR A 683 -16.41 -19.25 -40.18
N SER A 684 -16.46 -20.33 -39.42
CA SER A 684 -17.04 -21.62 -39.81
C SER A 684 -18.25 -21.88 -38.94
N PHE A 685 -19.40 -22.04 -39.55
CA PHE A 685 -20.67 -22.32 -38.86
C PHE A 685 -20.87 -23.81 -38.72
N PRO A 686 -21.50 -24.31 -37.64
CA PRO A 686 -21.90 -25.71 -37.55
C PRO A 686 -22.98 -26.03 -38.61
N ASP A 687 -22.90 -27.22 -39.20
CA ASP A 687 -23.91 -27.68 -40.16
C ASP A 687 -25.31 -27.64 -39.49
N ARG A 688 -26.25 -26.96 -40.14
CA ARG A 688 -27.65 -26.99 -39.71
C ARG A 688 -28.16 -28.40 -39.92
N LYS A 689 -28.53 -29.13 -38.86
CA LYS A 689 -29.35 -30.34 -38.99
C LYS A 689 -30.61 -29.98 -39.74
N PRO A 690 -31.00 -30.72 -40.79
CA PRO A 690 -32.25 -30.48 -41.47
C PRO A 690 -33.41 -30.58 -40.46
N GLN A 691 -34.24 -29.56 -40.41
CA GLN A 691 -35.47 -29.59 -39.61
C GLN A 691 -36.35 -30.70 -40.18
N GLY A 692 -36.55 -31.76 -39.39
CA GLY A 692 -37.47 -32.80 -39.73
C GLY A 692 -38.89 -32.21 -39.96
N GLU A 693 -39.51 -32.58 -41.05
CA GLU A 693 -40.90 -32.27 -41.41
C GLU A 693 -41.84 -32.53 -40.23
N LYS A 694 -42.52 -31.49 -39.80
CA LYS A 694 -43.63 -31.63 -38.90
C LYS A 694 -44.76 -32.37 -39.62
N SER A 695 -44.87 -33.68 -39.38
CA SER A 695 -46.02 -34.44 -39.80
C SER A 695 -47.30 -33.82 -39.24
N GLY A 696 -48.16 -33.37 -40.09
CA GLY A 696 -49.47 -32.88 -39.73
C GLY A 696 -50.29 -33.95 -39.04
N ARG A 697 -50.87 -33.65 -37.87
CA ARG A 697 -52.02 -34.35 -37.34
C ARG A 697 -53.23 -33.42 -37.44
N LYS A 698 -54.08 -33.70 -38.43
CA LYS A 698 -55.52 -33.36 -38.42
C LYS A 698 -56.20 -34.18 -37.31
N ARG A 699 -56.80 -33.56 -36.38
CA ARG A 699 -58.18 -33.62 -35.86
C ARG A 699 -58.28 -32.94 -34.51
#